data_736482332c99fa5c298c7d07724f4346
#
_entry.id   736482332c99fa5c298c7d07724f4346
#
_cell.length_a   1.000
_cell.length_b   1.000
_cell.length_c   1.000
_cell.angle_alpha   90.00
_cell.angle_beta   90.00
_cell.angle_gamma   90.00
#
_symmetry.space_group_name_H-M   'P 1'
#
loop_
_entity.id
_entity.type
_entity.pdbx_description
1 polymer ?
#
loop_
_entity_poly.entity_id
_entity_poly.type
_entity_poly.pdbx_seq_one_letter_code
_entity_poly.pdbx_strand_id
1 'polypeptide(L)'
;MEKITHQNLHPLLSKSLTDTDFVLILNALIKFLRRGGKKQAAERFDLIIATLKQDEALAKNFSGRFYHWLSQVHIYPALIKLGIFSRHSFTREMGIRIYERFSPSYKDFANLREVFLYLFHSENDDRWLQTLSIRQWLSLYDLIRTSVDPTLLQNACRQLVDARLRAIEMLAIWIASEALEPDLIRIAPRLLEADSPFVALQRETAKLVEHYRNDTSPYDTAHLEVMFDQCSKQIDYLRRKGTGAGSGSSVKVAHLLERLQQTIGRLKLLTDIQTDAGNRNRLTITLMNSLIYAAVEQYSTRHLRRSSIRMLARSITENKSHHGEHYITRNRKEYFKMFYSAAGGGVIIALMALYKIHIGSLGFSPFVTSLLAGLNYGIGFMIIHMLHCTVATKQPAMTAASFAEQVDLNEGGKAVDNKLAKLLIDVCRSQSVAVFGNVSIAILLACAISFGYAHLHQQPILDAHTTAYQFKSIDIINHPTLWYAAIAGLWLFCSGIIAGFFDNRADYLNLRQRLPFNPLLRKIMRPKPRRVLAAYIHKHYGSLVGNFIFGMLLGMTGYFGHLLGLPLDIRHVAFSSANLGYAAVSGNVSFGTFMLGICSVLAIGLVNLIVSFTLALFVALRSRGTKIGSVGNLCKSFWQQIKANPLILFFPVAPVQTDKDGGKDTAKEGEDKH
;
A
#
# COMPACT_ATOMS: atom_id res chain seq x y z
N MET A 1 15.13 -17.79 37.68
CA MET A 1 13.78 -17.92 37.09
C MET A 1 13.47 -19.39 36.97
N GLU A 2 12.69 -19.92 37.89
CA GLU A 2 12.34 -21.35 37.98
C GLU A 2 11.59 -21.80 36.72
N LYS A 3 11.96 -22.98 36.21
CA LYS A 3 11.18 -23.68 35.18
C LYS A 3 9.86 -24.09 35.82
N ILE A 4 8.75 -23.49 35.38
CA ILE A 4 7.40 -23.93 35.81
C ILE A 4 7.20 -25.33 35.20
N THR A 5 7.36 -26.33 36.03
CA THR A 5 7.06 -27.74 35.77
C THR A 5 5.67 -28.07 36.30
N HIS A 6 5.15 -29.27 36.03
CA HIS A 6 3.90 -29.78 36.65
C HIS A 6 3.80 -29.52 38.17
N GLN A 7 4.90 -29.72 38.88
CA GLN A 7 5.00 -29.53 40.32
C GLN A 7 4.84 -28.06 40.76
N ASN A 8 5.15 -27.08 39.91
CA ASN A 8 5.04 -25.66 40.23
C ASN A 8 3.73 -25.03 39.72
N LEU A 9 2.94 -25.73 38.90
CA LEU A 9 1.67 -25.22 38.37
C LEU A 9 0.56 -25.27 39.43
N HIS A 10 0.51 -26.37 40.21
CA HIS A 10 -0.47 -26.55 41.27
C HIS A 10 -0.39 -25.46 42.37
N PRO A 11 0.80 -25.13 42.95
CA PRO A 11 0.92 -24.05 43.92
C PRO A 11 0.57 -22.67 43.36
N LEU A 12 0.81 -22.43 42.04
CA LEU A 12 0.46 -21.18 41.39
C LEU A 12 -1.07 -21.00 41.30
N LEU A 13 -1.78 -22.08 40.97
CA LEU A 13 -3.23 -22.08 40.83
C LEU A 13 -3.95 -22.09 42.20
N SER A 14 -3.32 -22.62 43.27
CA SER A 14 -3.90 -22.77 44.63
C SER A 14 -3.71 -21.54 45.52
N LYS A 15 -2.83 -20.60 45.18
CA LYS A 15 -2.55 -19.42 45.99
C LYS A 15 -3.81 -18.62 46.32
N SER A 16 -4.02 -18.30 47.58
CA SER A 16 -5.08 -17.38 48.05
C SER A 16 -4.63 -15.94 47.83
N LEU A 17 -5.21 -15.25 46.85
CA LEU A 17 -4.80 -13.92 46.40
C LEU A 17 -6.01 -12.98 46.31
N THR A 18 -5.76 -11.66 46.39
CA THR A 18 -6.74 -10.60 46.14
C THR A 18 -7.08 -10.50 44.64
N ASP A 19 -8.11 -9.75 44.26
CA ASP A 19 -8.52 -9.64 42.84
C ASP A 19 -7.43 -9.07 41.91
N THR A 20 -6.63 -8.13 42.42
CA THR A 20 -5.45 -7.59 41.71
C THR A 20 -4.43 -8.68 41.43
N ASP A 21 -4.29 -9.64 42.35
CA ASP A 21 -3.37 -10.74 42.23
C ASP A 21 -3.85 -11.80 41.24
N PHE A 22 -5.17 -11.89 40.94
CA PHE A 22 -5.67 -12.83 39.92
C PHE A 22 -5.12 -12.48 38.50
N VAL A 23 -5.01 -11.20 38.16
CA VAL A 23 -4.36 -10.76 36.89
C VAL A 23 -2.90 -11.20 36.85
N LEU A 24 -2.21 -11.21 37.99
CA LEU A 24 -0.83 -11.70 38.07
C LEU A 24 -0.74 -13.23 37.83
N ILE A 25 -1.72 -14.01 38.27
CA ILE A 25 -1.83 -15.45 38.01
C ILE A 25 -2.03 -15.65 36.49
N LEU A 26 -2.96 -14.93 35.87
CA LEU A 26 -3.17 -14.98 34.42
C LEU A 26 -1.88 -14.64 33.64
N ASN A 27 -1.14 -13.62 34.08
CA ASN A 27 0.14 -13.26 33.47
C ASN A 27 1.18 -14.37 33.63
N ALA A 28 1.24 -15.05 34.76
CA ALA A 28 2.14 -16.19 34.98
C ALA A 28 1.77 -17.38 34.08
N LEU A 29 0.48 -17.70 33.91
CA LEU A 29 0.01 -18.73 32.98
C LEU A 29 0.33 -18.38 31.51
N ILE A 30 0.11 -17.14 31.11
CA ILE A 30 0.45 -16.68 29.76
C ILE A 30 1.97 -16.72 29.54
N LYS A 31 2.79 -16.33 30.51
CA LYS A 31 4.25 -16.49 30.45
C LYS A 31 4.67 -17.95 30.32
N PHE A 32 3.97 -18.86 30.99
CA PHE A 32 4.19 -20.29 30.86
C PHE A 32 3.89 -20.78 29.43
N LEU A 33 2.75 -20.39 28.85
CA LEU A 33 2.39 -20.73 27.48
C LEU A 33 3.37 -20.12 26.47
N ARG A 34 3.73 -18.86 26.62
CA ARG A 34 4.67 -18.12 25.75
C ARG A 34 6.04 -18.79 25.67
N ARG A 35 6.56 -19.36 26.77
CA ARG A 35 7.86 -20.08 26.78
C ARG A 35 7.85 -21.35 25.94
N GLY A 36 6.69 -21.96 25.67
CA GLY A 36 6.55 -23.13 24.81
C GLY A 36 6.70 -22.82 23.32
N GLY A 37 6.56 -21.55 22.95
CA GLY A 37 6.58 -21.14 21.53
C GLY A 37 5.52 -21.86 20.71
N LYS A 38 5.72 -21.98 19.38
CA LYS A 38 4.77 -22.64 18.48
C LYS A 38 4.58 -24.14 18.75
N LYS A 39 5.62 -24.84 19.17
CA LYS A 39 5.62 -26.31 19.22
C LYS A 39 4.96 -26.87 20.49
N GLN A 40 5.09 -26.16 21.60
CA GLN A 40 4.70 -26.69 22.92
C GLN A 40 3.54 -25.93 23.57
N ALA A 41 3.06 -24.82 22.98
CA ALA A 41 2.01 -24.02 23.62
C ALA A 41 0.69 -24.79 23.75
N ALA A 42 0.31 -25.59 22.76
CA ALA A 42 -0.88 -26.42 22.80
C ALA A 42 -0.77 -27.52 23.89
N GLU A 43 0.36 -28.21 23.97
CA GLU A 43 0.63 -29.23 25.01
C GLU A 43 0.59 -28.60 26.42
N ARG A 44 1.17 -27.42 26.60
CA ARG A 44 1.15 -26.69 27.87
C ARG A 44 -0.24 -26.22 28.25
N PHE A 45 -1.06 -25.85 27.25
CA PHE A 45 -2.45 -25.49 27.49
C PHE A 45 -3.27 -26.69 27.92
N ASP A 46 -3.08 -27.87 27.28
CA ASP A 46 -3.69 -29.11 27.68
C ASP A 46 -3.25 -29.56 29.10
N LEU A 47 -1.99 -29.26 29.46
CA LEU A 47 -1.47 -29.49 30.79
C LEU A 47 -2.21 -28.66 31.87
N ILE A 48 -2.48 -27.39 31.58
CA ILE A 48 -3.31 -26.54 32.50
C ILE A 48 -4.68 -27.16 32.67
N ILE A 49 -5.33 -27.57 31.58
CA ILE A 49 -6.66 -28.19 31.63
C ILE A 49 -6.62 -29.50 32.43
N ALA A 50 -5.62 -30.35 32.20
CA ALA A 50 -5.45 -31.61 32.89
C ALA A 50 -5.24 -31.42 34.40
N THR A 51 -4.41 -30.44 34.80
CA THR A 51 -4.17 -30.13 36.22
C THR A 51 -5.44 -29.67 36.91
N LEU A 52 -6.25 -28.83 36.26
CA LEU A 52 -7.54 -28.38 36.82
C LEU A 52 -8.57 -29.53 36.85
N LYS A 53 -8.54 -30.49 35.93
CA LYS A 53 -9.45 -31.65 35.94
C LYS A 53 -9.09 -32.69 36.99
N GLN A 54 -7.81 -32.83 37.36
CA GLN A 54 -7.35 -33.78 38.37
C GLN A 54 -7.69 -33.40 39.79
N ASP A 55 -7.85 -32.10 40.07
CA ASP A 55 -8.14 -31.59 41.41
C ASP A 55 -9.40 -30.69 41.36
N GLU A 56 -10.52 -31.24 41.77
CA GLU A 56 -11.82 -30.56 41.79
C GLU A 56 -11.82 -29.33 42.72
N ALA A 57 -11.14 -29.41 43.87
CA ALA A 57 -11.03 -28.29 44.82
C ALA A 57 -10.24 -27.15 44.22
N LEU A 58 -9.16 -27.46 43.49
CA LEU A 58 -8.37 -26.48 42.71
C LEU A 58 -9.20 -25.83 41.59
N ALA A 59 -9.95 -26.62 40.83
CA ALA A 59 -10.82 -26.12 39.77
C ALA A 59 -11.91 -25.19 40.34
N LYS A 60 -12.55 -25.56 41.41
CA LYS A 60 -13.57 -24.75 42.10
C LYS A 60 -13.01 -23.42 42.62
N ASN A 61 -11.84 -23.47 43.24
CA ASN A 61 -11.16 -22.26 43.74
C ASN A 61 -10.75 -21.31 42.60
N PHE A 62 -10.09 -21.84 41.54
CA PHE A 62 -9.68 -21.05 40.37
C PHE A 62 -10.89 -20.44 39.65
N SER A 63 -11.94 -21.22 39.43
CA SER A 63 -13.17 -20.79 38.77
C SER A 63 -13.91 -19.73 39.59
N GLY A 64 -13.99 -19.90 40.88
CA GLY A 64 -14.59 -18.93 41.81
C GLY A 64 -13.88 -17.57 41.73
N ARG A 65 -12.55 -17.57 41.78
CA ARG A 65 -11.75 -16.33 41.64
C ARG A 65 -11.86 -15.71 40.25
N PHE A 66 -11.89 -16.51 39.20
CA PHE A 66 -12.08 -16.01 37.85
C PHE A 66 -13.42 -15.27 37.70
N TYR A 67 -14.53 -15.88 38.14
CA TYR A 67 -15.85 -15.27 37.99
C TYR A 67 -16.05 -14.11 38.97
N HIS A 68 -15.44 -14.16 40.17
CA HIS A 68 -15.44 -13.02 41.08
C HIS A 68 -14.70 -11.81 40.47
N TRP A 69 -13.48 -12.01 39.92
CA TRP A 69 -12.77 -10.97 39.20
C TRP A 69 -13.57 -10.48 37.99
N LEU A 70 -14.14 -11.39 37.20
CA LEU A 70 -14.92 -11.05 36.00
C LEU A 70 -16.17 -10.22 36.34
N SER A 71 -16.76 -10.40 37.55
CA SER A 71 -17.91 -9.62 38.02
C SER A 71 -17.54 -8.20 38.48
N GLN A 72 -16.25 -7.89 38.66
CA GLN A 72 -15.80 -6.57 39.10
C GLN A 72 -15.14 -5.78 37.98
N VAL A 73 -14.56 -6.46 36.98
CA VAL A 73 -13.82 -5.81 35.91
C VAL A 73 -14.75 -5.10 34.91
N HIS A 74 -14.36 -3.90 34.48
CA HIS A 74 -15.07 -3.14 33.44
C HIS A 74 -14.83 -3.73 32.06
N ILE A 75 -15.76 -4.53 31.53
CA ILE A 75 -15.66 -5.27 30.27
C ILE A 75 -15.95 -4.37 29.08
N TYR A 76 -16.89 -3.45 29.23
CA TYR A 76 -17.38 -2.57 28.16
C TYR A 76 -16.26 -1.87 27.33
N PRO A 77 -15.20 -1.27 27.91
CA PRO A 77 -14.16 -0.61 27.12
C PRO A 77 -13.39 -1.54 26.18
N ALA A 78 -13.23 -2.82 26.56
CA ALA A 78 -12.59 -3.82 25.72
C ALA A 78 -13.44 -4.12 24.48
N LEU A 79 -14.75 -4.26 24.64
CA LEU A 79 -15.68 -4.59 23.57
C LEU A 79 -15.74 -3.51 22.48
N ILE A 80 -15.67 -2.23 22.85
CA ILE A 80 -15.85 -1.11 21.93
C ILE A 80 -14.54 -0.55 21.33
N LYS A 81 -13.39 -0.71 22.01
CA LYS A 81 -12.14 -0.06 21.59
C LYS A 81 -11.06 -1.02 21.08
N LEU A 82 -10.99 -2.23 21.67
CA LEU A 82 -9.89 -3.14 21.35
C LEU A 82 -10.11 -3.78 19.96
N GLY A 83 -9.15 -3.59 19.04
CA GLY A 83 -9.21 -4.12 17.68
C GLY A 83 -9.98 -3.27 16.68
N ILE A 84 -10.42 -2.08 17.09
CA ILE A 84 -10.98 -1.07 16.19
C ILE A 84 -9.95 0.03 16.03
N PHE A 85 -9.69 0.45 14.79
CA PHE A 85 -8.71 1.49 14.50
C PHE A 85 -9.03 2.79 15.25
N SER A 86 -7.96 3.45 15.74
CA SER A 86 -8.10 4.75 16.40
C SER A 86 -8.51 5.84 15.38
N ARG A 87 -9.11 6.94 15.87
CA ARG A 87 -9.38 8.13 15.03
C ARG A 87 -8.12 8.93 14.68
N HIS A 88 -6.97 8.55 15.23
CA HIS A 88 -5.72 9.27 15.03
C HIS A 88 -5.10 8.96 13.66
N SER A 89 -4.37 9.94 13.12
CA SER A 89 -3.54 9.74 11.94
C SER A 89 -2.39 8.76 12.22
N PHE A 90 -1.87 8.11 11.18
CA PHE A 90 -0.75 7.17 11.26
C PHE A 90 0.44 7.72 12.06
N THR A 91 0.84 8.98 11.80
CA THR A 91 2.00 9.61 12.45
C THR A 91 1.79 9.75 13.96
N ARG A 92 0.59 10.16 14.37
CA ARG A 92 0.23 10.30 15.79
C ARG A 92 0.16 8.95 16.48
N GLU A 93 -0.46 7.96 15.85
CA GLU A 93 -0.56 6.60 16.37
C GLU A 93 0.84 5.95 16.51
N MET A 94 1.70 6.14 15.51
CA MET A 94 3.09 5.69 15.57
C MET A 94 3.86 6.35 16.72
N GLY A 95 3.70 7.66 16.87
CA GLY A 95 4.31 8.41 17.99
C GLY A 95 3.85 7.89 19.35
N ILE A 96 2.55 7.65 19.53
CA ILE A 96 1.98 7.07 20.76
C ILE A 96 2.60 5.69 21.04
N ARG A 97 2.68 4.78 20.05
CA ARG A 97 3.25 3.45 20.23
C ARG A 97 4.75 3.47 20.54
N ILE A 98 5.49 4.39 19.95
CA ILE A 98 6.92 4.58 20.25
C ILE A 98 7.08 5.14 21.67
N TYR A 99 6.31 6.16 22.03
CA TYR A 99 6.37 6.77 23.35
C TYR A 99 6.00 5.75 24.45
N GLU A 100 4.98 4.93 24.25
CA GLU A 100 4.56 3.88 25.19
C GLU A 100 5.66 2.83 25.46
N ARG A 101 6.60 2.64 24.52
CA ARG A 101 7.78 1.77 24.74
C ARG A 101 8.82 2.38 25.67
N PHE A 102 8.97 3.70 25.68
CA PHE A 102 9.93 4.41 26.53
C PHE A 102 9.32 4.79 27.87
N SER A 103 8.05 5.13 27.89
CA SER A 103 7.31 5.53 29.10
C SER A 103 5.95 4.81 29.11
N PRO A 104 5.91 3.55 29.57
CA PRO A 104 4.66 2.79 29.64
C PRO A 104 3.65 3.48 30.55
N SER A 105 2.42 3.62 30.05
CA SER A 105 1.32 4.17 30.85
C SER A 105 0.90 3.22 31.97
N TYR A 106 0.36 3.77 33.03
CA TYR A 106 -0.26 3.00 34.11
C TYR A 106 -1.36 2.08 33.53
N LYS A 107 -1.40 0.83 33.99
CA LYS A 107 -2.41 -0.16 33.59
C LYS A 107 -3.42 -0.35 34.73
N ASP A 108 -4.64 0.05 34.47
CA ASP A 108 -5.76 -0.14 35.37
C ASP A 108 -6.30 -1.57 35.23
N PHE A 109 -6.08 -2.41 36.24
CA PHE A 109 -6.56 -3.80 36.25
C PHE A 109 -8.06 -3.94 36.49
N ALA A 110 -8.75 -2.86 36.85
CA ALA A 110 -10.21 -2.84 36.87
C ALA A 110 -10.81 -2.71 35.45
N ASN A 111 -9.99 -2.47 34.43
CA ASN A 111 -10.41 -2.32 33.03
C ASN A 111 -9.90 -3.49 32.16
N LEU A 112 -10.81 -4.30 31.64
CA LEU A 112 -10.48 -5.49 30.84
C LEU A 112 -9.61 -5.16 29.64
N ARG A 113 -9.77 -3.99 29.01
CA ARG A 113 -8.90 -3.55 27.90
C ARG A 113 -7.45 -3.43 28.36
N GLU A 114 -7.20 -2.79 29.47
CA GLU A 114 -5.83 -2.60 30.00
C GLU A 114 -5.24 -3.93 30.49
N VAL A 115 -6.08 -4.82 31.03
CA VAL A 115 -5.68 -6.20 31.40
C VAL A 115 -5.21 -6.96 30.16
N PHE A 116 -5.96 -6.95 29.04
CA PHE A 116 -5.52 -7.59 27.79
C PHE A 116 -4.21 -6.99 27.27
N LEU A 117 -4.07 -5.68 27.30
CA LEU A 117 -2.84 -5.00 26.91
C LEU A 117 -1.65 -5.35 27.82
N TYR A 118 -1.88 -5.56 29.11
CA TYR A 118 -0.83 -6.00 30.03
C TYR A 118 -0.43 -7.46 29.80
N LEU A 119 -1.38 -8.34 29.56
CA LEU A 119 -1.16 -9.77 29.39
C LEU A 119 -0.50 -10.10 28.04
N PHE A 120 -0.96 -9.49 26.96
CA PHE A 120 -0.57 -9.78 25.56
C PHE A 120 0.23 -8.65 24.93
N HIS A 121 1.39 -8.35 25.51
CA HIS A 121 2.27 -7.24 25.06
C HIS A 121 3.40 -7.67 24.12
N SER A 122 3.58 -8.96 23.88
CA SER A 122 4.68 -9.48 23.04
C SER A 122 4.26 -9.61 21.58
N GLU A 123 5.05 -9.06 20.65
CA GLU A 123 4.82 -9.21 19.20
C GLU A 123 4.82 -10.67 18.71
N ASN A 124 5.32 -11.61 19.52
CA ASN A 124 5.37 -13.03 19.19
C ASN A 124 4.19 -13.83 19.75
N ASP A 125 3.27 -13.19 20.47
CA ASP A 125 2.13 -13.90 21.07
C ASP A 125 1.16 -14.44 20.01
N ASP A 126 1.09 -13.78 18.82
CA ASP A 126 0.32 -14.27 17.70
C ASP A 126 0.72 -15.69 17.26
N ARG A 127 2.00 -16.03 17.37
CA ARG A 127 2.56 -17.30 16.87
C ARG A 127 2.14 -18.51 17.67
N TRP A 128 2.09 -18.40 18.99
CA TRP A 128 1.67 -19.50 19.84
C TRP A 128 0.15 -19.55 20.01
N LEU A 129 -0.54 -18.41 19.98
CA LEU A 129 -1.99 -18.34 20.01
C LEU A 129 -2.63 -19.07 18.82
N GLN A 130 -2.04 -18.96 17.61
CA GLN A 130 -2.51 -19.67 16.43
C GLN A 130 -2.44 -21.20 16.55
N THR A 131 -1.69 -21.75 17.48
CA THR A 131 -1.61 -23.21 17.67
C THR A 131 -2.70 -23.76 18.59
N LEU A 132 -3.37 -22.88 19.34
CA LEU A 132 -4.47 -23.27 20.21
C LEU A 132 -5.76 -23.48 19.40
N SER A 133 -6.33 -24.67 19.52
CA SER A 133 -7.59 -24.99 18.84
C SER A 133 -8.80 -24.42 19.59
N ILE A 134 -9.90 -24.16 18.88
CA ILE A 134 -11.17 -23.76 19.50
C ILE A 134 -11.65 -24.82 20.48
N ARG A 135 -11.39 -26.12 20.23
CA ARG A 135 -11.77 -27.21 21.12
C ARG A 135 -11.08 -27.11 22.49
N GLN A 136 -9.81 -26.75 22.52
CA GLN A 136 -9.06 -26.55 23.78
C GLN A 136 -9.64 -25.39 24.59
N TRP A 137 -9.95 -24.28 23.92
CA TRP A 137 -10.59 -23.13 24.55
C TRP A 137 -11.98 -23.49 25.11
N LEU A 138 -12.80 -24.24 24.35
CA LEU A 138 -14.11 -24.71 24.82
C LEU A 138 -13.96 -25.62 26.02
N SER A 139 -13.00 -26.56 25.99
CA SER A 139 -12.74 -27.47 27.13
C SER A 139 -12.36 -26.72 28.40
N LEU A 140 -11.54 -25.68 28.30
CA LEU A 140 -11.22 -24.83 29.47
C LEU A 140 -12.44 -24.02 29.95
N TYR A 141 -13.17 -23.42 29.00
CA TYR A 141 -14.36 -22.64 29.32
C TYR A 141 -15.43 -23.48 29.99
N ASP A 142 -15.72 -24.69 29.51
CA ASP A 142 -16.71 -25.57 30.06
C ASP A 142 -16.27 -26.04 31.48
N LEU A 143 -14.97 -26.36 31.65
CA LEU A 143 -14.44 -26.75 32.99
C LEU A 143 -14.60 -25.62 34.00
N ILE A 144 -14.23 -24.39 33.67
CA ILE A 144 -14.32 -23.24 34.55
C ILE A 144 -15.80 -22.94 34.88
N ARG A 145 -16.68 -23.07 33.89
CA ARG A 145 -18.11 -22.83 34.06
C ARG A 145 -18.80 -23.86 34.93
N THR A 146 -18.45 -25.14 34.80
CA THR A 146 -19.06 -26.22 35.59
C THR A 146 -18.55 -26.32 37.02
N SER A 147 -17.35 -25.78 37.27
CA SER A 147 -16.71 -25.85 38.62
C SER A 147 -17.03 -24.65 39.52
N VAL A 148 -17.79 -23.65 39.03
CA VAL A 148 -18.09 -22.44 39.81
C VAL A 148 -19.44 -22.51 40.52
N ASP A 149 -19.56 -21.74 41.62
CA ASP A 149 -20.84 -21.55 42.31
C ASP A 149 -21.90 -20.90 41.40
N PRO A 150 -23.12 -21.44 41.29
CA PRO A 150 -24.17 -20.93 40.41
C PRO A 150 -24.51 -19.44 40.63
N THR A 151 -24.40 -18.92 41.84
CA THR A 151 -24.70 -17.52 42.15
C THR A 151 -23.66 -16.57 41.60
N LEU A 152 -22.38 -16.93 41.72
CA LEU A 152 -21.26 -16.18 41.11
C LEU A 152 -21.34 -16.19 39.58
N LEU A 153 -21.65 -17.37 38.99
CA LEU A 153 -21.85 -17.50 37.56
C LEU A 153 -22.98 -16.58 37.05
N GLN A 154 -24.12 -16.60 37.75
CA GLN A 154 -25.29 -15.79 37.40
C GLN A 154 -24.96 -14.28 37.40
N ASN A 155 -24.28 -13.81 38.46
CA ASN A 155 -23.87 -12.41 38.60
C ASN A 155 -22.92 -11.98 37.48
N ALA A 156 -21.88 -12.76 37.20
CA ALA A 156 -20.95 -12.48 36.11
C ALA A 156 -21.63 -12.52 34.73
N CYS A 157 -22.54 -13.49 34.51
CA CYS A 157 -23.30 -13.57 33.26
C CYS A 157 -24.20 -12.33 33.07
N ARG A 158 -24.86 -11.85 34.13
CA ARG A 158 -25.69 -10.64 34.07
C ARG A 158 -24.85 -9.42 33.68
N GLN A 159 -23.68 -9.25 34.28
CA GLN A 159 -22.77 -8.14 33.95
C GLN A 159 -22.23 -8.25 32.53
N LEU A 160 -21.91 -9.47 32.06
CA LEU A 160 -21.48 -9.70 30.69
C LEU A 160 -22.58 -9.33 29.67
N VAL A 161 -23.83 -9.68 29.94
CA VAL A 161 -24.98 -9.32 29.09
C VAL A 161 -25.18 -7.82 29.05
N ASP A 162 -25.19 -7.15 30.23
CA ASP A 162 -25.37 -5.71 30.32
C ASP A 162 -24.22 -4.95 29.59
N ALA A 163 -22.97 -5.34 29.83
CA ALA A 163 -21.82 -4.75 29.12
C ALA A 163 -21.88 -4.96 27.59
N ARG A 164 -22.38 -6.12 27.14
CA ARG A 164 -22.58 -6.44 25.73
C ARG A 164 -23.67 -5.60 25.10
N LEU A 165 -24.84 -5.48 25.73
CA LEU A 165 -25.94 -4.64 25.24
C LEU A 165 -25.54 -3.17 25.13
N ARG A 166 -24.84 -2.63 26.14
CA ARG A 166 -24.27 -1.28 26.08
C ARG A 166 -23.25 -1.13 24.94
N ALA A 167 -22.43 -2.16 24.68
CA ALA A 167 -21.47 -2.13 23.59
C ALA A 167 -22.16 -2.17 22.23
N ILE A 168 -23.19 -2.99 22.06
CA ILE A 168 -24.01 -3.08 20.85
C ILE A 168 -24.61 -1.69 20.53
N GLU A 169 -25.26 -1.07 21.49
CA GLU A 169 -25.88 0.24 21.36
C GLU A 169 -24.86 1.32 20.95
N MET A 170 -23.72 1.38 21.63
CA MET A 170 -22.69 2.38 21.36
C MET A 170 -22.02 2.19 19.99
N LEU A 171 -21.74 0.94 19.61
CA LEU A 171 -21.15 0.66 18.29
C LEU A 171 -22.09 1.05 17.16
N ALA A 172 -23.40 0.80 17.31
CA ALA A 172 -24.40 1.20 16.34
C ALA A 172 -24.48 2.74 16.18
N ILE A 173 -24.42 3.49 17.30
CA ILE A 173 -24.35 4.94 17.30
C ILE A 173 -23.07 5.43 16.59
N TRP A 174 -21.92 4.79 16.87
CA TRP A 174 -20.68 5.15 16.20
C TRP A 174 -20.71 4.90 14.70
N ILE A 175 -21.30 3.79 14.24
CA ILE A 175 -21.47 3.49 12.82
C ILE A 175 -22.27 4.58 12.12
N ALA A 176 -23.41 4.97 12.67
CA ALA A 176 -24.25 6.03 12.14
C ALA A 176 -23.52 7.38 12.12
N SER A 177 -22.80 7.73 13.20
CA SER A 177 -22.02 8.97 13.31
C SER A 177 -20.84 9.02 12.34
N GLU A 178 -20.09 7.92 12.19
CA GLU A 178 -18.93 7.87 11.30
C GLU A 178 -19.31 7.90 9.82
N ALA A 179 -20.47 7.36 9.48
CA ALA A 179 -21.01 7.46 8.11
C ALA A 179 -21.26 8.92 7.68
N LEU A 180 -21.45 9.83 8.64
CA LEU A 180 -21.66 11.26 8.39
C LEU A 180 -20.36 12.09 8.36
N GLU A 181 -19.19 11.47 8.39
CA GLU A 181 -17.92 12.18 8.26
C GLU A 181 -17.85 12.93 6.93
N PRO A 182 -17.42 14.22 6.93
CA PRO A 182 -17.41 15.06 5.73
C PRO A 182 -16.66 14.45 4.54
N ASP A 183 -15.63 13.66 4.80
CA ASP A 183 -14.84 12.98 3.76
C ASP A 183 -15.65 11.88 3.06
N LEU A 184 -16.54 11.16 3.76
CA LEU A 184 -17.44 10.16 3.18
C LEU A 184 -18.62 10.78 2.46
N ILE A 185 -19.21 11.83 3.05
CA ILE A 185 -20.31 12.61 2.43
C ILE A 185 -19.85 13.19 1.10
N ARG A 186 -18.63 13.70 1.02
CA ARG A 186 -18.08 14.22 -0.23
C ARG A 186 -18.03 13.18 -1.35
N ILE A 187 -17.72 11.91 -1.01
CA ILE A 187 -17.71 10.81 -1.98
C ILE A 187 -19.13 10.40 -2.37
N ALA A 188 -20.03 10.36 -1.40
CA ALA A 188 -21.42 9.94 -1.61
C ALA A 188 -22.38 10.85 -0.82
N PRO A 189 -22.83 11.98 -1.42
CA PRO A 189 -23.77 12.89 -0.77
C PRO A 189 -25.09 12.24 -0.31
N ARG A 190 -25.48 11.12 -0.95
CA ARG A 190 -26.66 10.32 -0.57
C ARG A 190 -26.60 9.75 0.86
N LEU A 191 -25.43 9.73 1.50
CA LEU A 191 -25.32 9.34 2.92
C LEU A 191 -26.05 10.30 3.88
N LEU A 192 -26.39 11.50 3.43
CA LEU A 192 -27.21 12.46 4.19
C LEU A 192 -28.72 12.16 4.11
N GLU A 193 -29.13 11.25 3.23
CA GLU A 193 -30.54 10.88 3.08
C GLU A 193 -31.00 10.10 4.32
N ALA A 194 -32.29 10.25 4.68
CA ALA A 194 -32.88 9.63 5.86
C ALA A 194 -32.79 8.09 5.86
N ASP A 195 -32.69 7.48 4.69
CA ASP A 195 -32.67 6.03 4.48
C ASP A 195 -31.25 5.46 4.33
N SER A 196 -30.24 6.13 4.87
CA SER A 196 -28.88 5.60 4.90
C SER A 196 -28.84 4.25 5.61
N PRO A 197 -28.24 3.17 5.00
CA PRO A 197 -28.17 1.85 5.62
C PRO A 197 -27.54 1.86 7.01
N PHE A 198 -26.64 2.78 7.29
CA PHE A 198 -25.96 2.92 8.58
C PHE A 198 -26.91 3.47 9.67
N VAL A 199 -27.79 4.40 9.30
CA VAL A 199 -28.82 4.93 10.20
C VAL A 199 -29.92 3.89 10.42
N ALA A 200 -30.32 3.17 9.37
CA ALA A 200 -31.30 2.08 9.47
C ALA A 200 -30.78 0.95 10.41
N LEU A 201 -29.50 0.56 10.26
CA LEU A 201 -28.85 -0.41 11.16
C LEU A 201 -28.88 0.06 12.62
N GLN A 202 -28.64 1.35 12.88
CA GLN A 202 -28.68 1.88 14.25
C GLN A 202 -30.10 1.79 14.83
N ARG A 203 -31.15 2.12 14.07
CA ARG A 203 -32.54 2.02 14.53
C ARG A 203 -32.94 0.57 14.86
N GLU A 204 -32.61 -0.37 13.98
CA GLU A 204 -32.92 -1.80 14.20
C GLU A 204 -32.13 -2.36 15.40
N THR A 205 -30.88 -1.96 15.56
CA THR A 205 -30.07 -2.35 16.72
C THR A 205 -30.62 -1.78 18.02
N ALA A 206 -31.17 -0.56 18.01
CA ALA A 206 -31.82 0.03 19.18
C ALA A 206 -33.06 -0.78 19.63
N LYS A 207 -33.90 -1.23 18.68
CA LYS A 207 -35.03 -2.12 18.96
C LYS A 207 -34.60 -3.45 19.60
N LEU A 208 -33.54 -4.05 19.07
CA LEU A 208 -32.96 -5.29 19.63
C LEU A 208 -32.51 -5.07 21.08
N VAL A 209 -31.78 -3.97 21.36
CA VAL A 209 -31.29 -3.66 22.70
C VAL A 209 -32.45 -3.40 23.64
N GLU A 210 -33.47 -2.66 23.23
CA GLU A 210 -34.69 -2.41 24.04
C GLU A 210 -35.44 -3.71 24.35
N HIS A 211 -35.58 -4.59 23.34
CA HIS A 211 -36.18 -5.91 23.54
C HIS A 211 -35.45 -6.69 24.64
N TYR A 212 -34.11 -6.88 24.54
CA TYR A 212 -33.36 -7.69 25.53
C TYR A 212 -33.15 -7.00 26.89
N ARG A 213 -33.46 -5.72 27.03
CA ARG A 213 -33.54 -5.07 28.34
C ARG A 213 -34.86 -5.38 29.08
N ASN A 214 -35.94 -5.60 28.33
CA ASN A 214 -37.29 -5.79 28.85
C ASN A 214 -37.73 -7.27 28.85
N ASP A 215 -37.21 -8.06 27.90
CA ASP A 215 -37.62 -9.45 27.68
C ASP A 215 -36.37 -10.33 27.39
N THR A 216 -36.47 -11.61 27.67
CA THR A 216 -35.44 -12.62 27.38
C THR A 216 -35.82 -13.54 26.20
N SER A 217 -36.98 -13.32 25.59
CA SER A 217 -37.45 -14.11 24.45
C SER A 217 -36.53 -13.92 23.20
N PRO A 218 -36.51 -14.90 22.30
CA PRO A 218 -35.76 -14.74 21.04
C PRO A 218 -36.25 -13.56 20.21
N TYR A 219 -35.30 -12.76 19.71
CA TYR A 219 -35.59 -11.63 18.79
C TYR A 219 -35.41 -12.10 17.34
N ASP A 220 -36.31 -11.70 16.44
CA ASP A 220 -36.17 -11.95 15.01
C ASP A 220 -35.06 -11.07 14.41
N THR A 221 -33.99 -11.71 13.96
CA THR A 221 -32.80 -11.04 13.41
C THR A 221 -32.80 -10.90 11.91
N ALA A 222 -33.80 -11.41 11.19
CA ALA A 222 -33.82 -11.45 9.72
C ALA A 222 -33.62 -10.05 9.10
N HIS A 223 -34.35 -9.04 9.60
CA HIS A 223 -34.23 -7.67 9.14
C HIS A 223 -32.86 -7.05 9.47
N LEU A 224 -32.31 -7.37 10.64
CA LEU A 224 -30.99 -6.89 11.06
C LEU A 224 -29.86 -7.46 10.19
N GLU A 225 -29.94 -8.73 9.78
CA GLU A 225 -28.99 -9.34 8.87
C GLU A 225 -28.98 -8.66 7.49
N VAL A 226 -30.15 -8.32 6.98
CA VAL A 226 -30.29 -7.54 5.74
C VAL A 226 -29.60 -6.19 5.88
N MET A 227 -29.76 -5.50 7.01
CA MET A 227 -29.11 -4.22 7.27
C MET A 227 -27.57 -4.36 7.32
N PHE A 228 -27.04 -5.41 7.94
CA PHE A 228 -25.59 -5.70 7.93
C PHE A 228 -25.05 -5.90 6.51
N ASP A 229 -25.76 -6.66 5.68
CA ASP A 229 -25.38 -6.88 4.27
C ASP A 229 -25.42 -5.57 3.47
N GLN A 230 -26.47 -4.77 3.63
CA GLN A 230 -26.57 -3.46 2.98
C GLN A 230 -25.45 -2.51 3.41
N CYS A 231 -25.10 -2.47 4.71
CA CYS A 231 -23.97 -1.67 5.19
C CYS A 231 -22.65 -2.13 4.57
N SER A 232 -22.43 -3.44 4.45
CA SER A 232 -21.23 -4.00 3.83
C SER A 232 -21.15 -3.63 2.34
N LYS A 233 -22.25 -3.78 1.60
CA LYS A 233 -22.37 -3.36 0.19
C LYS A 233 -22.12 -1.85 0.02
N GLN A 234 -22.62 -1.04 0.95
CA GLN A 234 -22.40 0.40 0.93
C GLN A 234 -20.93 0.77 1.18
N ILE A 235 -20.23 0.07 2.10
CA ILE A 235 -18.78 0.26 2.31
C ILE A 235 -18.01 -0.10 1.02
N ASP A 236 -18.35 -1.21 0.38
CA ASP A 236 -17.69 -1.61 -0.87
C ASP A 236 -17.98 -0.63 -2.02
N TYR A 237 -19.18 -0.08 -2.08
CA TYR A 237 -19.51 1.00 -3.01
C TYR A 237 -18.67 2.25 -2.73
N LEU A 238 -18.58 2.69 -1.47
CA LEU A 238 -17.77 3.85 -1.07
C LEU A 238 -16.28 3.61 -1.35
N ARG A 239 -15.79 2.40 -1.12
CA ARG A 239 -14.42 2.01 -1.41
C ARG A 239 -14.13 2.10 -2.92
N ARG A 240 -14.99 1.52 -3.76
CA ARG A 240 -14.86 1.61 -5.23
C ARG A 240 -14.99 3.04 -5.74
N LYS A 241 -15.96 3.80 -5.26
CA LYS A 241 -16.17 5.19 -5.66
C LYS A 241 -15.06 6.11 -5.17
N GLY A 242 -14.54 5.88 -3.97
CA GLY A 242 -13.40 6.63 -3.42
C GLY A 242 -12.07 6.36 -4.11
N THR A 243 -11.95 5.25 -4.85
CA THR A 243 -10.75 4.90 -5.64
C THR A 243 -10.90 5.19 -7.12
N GLY A 244 -12.13 5.48 -7.59
CA GLY A 244 -12.41 5.79 -8.99
C GLY A 244 -11.80 7.11 -9.46
N ALA A 245 -11.56 7.21 -10.79
CA ALA A 245 -11.04 8.42 -11.42
C ALA A 245 -11.91 9.65 -11.09
N GLY A 246 -11.29 10.70 -10.59
CA GLY A 246 -11.95 11.98 -10.25
C GLY A 246 -12.49 12.10 -8.83
N SER A 247 -12.45 11.08 -7.98
CA SER A 247 -12.94 11.15 -6.60
C SER A 247 -11.85 11.40 -5.55
N GLY A 248 -10.58 11.15 -5.87
CA GLY A 248 -9.43 11.32 -5.00
C GLY A 248 -9.51 10.47 -3.73
N SER A 249 -8.91 9.29 -3.74
CA SER A 249 -8.80 8.45 -2.55
C SER A 249 -7.84 9.08 -1.54
N SER A 250 -8.32 9.39 -0.36
CA SER A 250 -7.50 9.82 0.78
C SER A 250 -7.18 8.60 1.65
N VAL A 251 -5.93 8.49 2.12
CA VAL A 251 -5.55 7.52 3.17
C VAL A 251 -6.50 7.65 4.38
N LYS A 252 -6.99 8.87 4.64
CA LYS A 252 -7.98 9.13 5.68
C LYS A 252 -9.32 8.43 5.39
N VAL A 253 -9.80 8.50 4.15
CA VAL A 253 -11.03 7.79 3.73
C VAL A 253 -10.85 6.28 3.82
N ALA A 254 -9.73 5.75 3.33
CA ALA A 254 -9.45 4.32 3.44
C ALA A 254 -9.39 3.86 4.91
N HIS A 255 -8.81 4.66 5.78
CA HIS A 255 -8.76 4.40 7.22
C HIS A 255 -10.15 4.45 7.88
N LEU A 256 -10.98 5.42 7.50
CA LEU A 256 -12.36 5.54 7.99
C LEU A 256 -13.22 4.34 7.54
N LEU A 257 -13.13 3.93 6.28
CA LEU A 257 -13.87 2.78 5.76
C LEU A 257 -13.43 1.47 6.43
N GLU A 258 -12.13 1.29 6.66
CA GLU A 258 -11.62 0.12 7.36
C GLU A 258 -12.11 0.08 8.82
N ARG A 259 -12.05 1.22 9.51
CA ARG A 259 -12.59 1.36 10.86
C ARG A 259 -14.09 1.08 10.92
N LEU A 260 -14.85 1.62 9.97
CA LEU A 260 -16.29 1.40 9.88
C LEU A 260 -16.59 -0.10 9.68
N GLN A 261 -15.85 -0.77 8.81
CA GLN A 261 -15.98 -2.21 8.60
C GLN A 261 -15.63 -3.04 9.85
N GLN A 262 -14.58 -2.68 10.58
CA GLN A 262 -14.22 -3.31 11.85
C GLN A 262 -15.31 -3.10 12.92
N THR A 263 -15.89 -1.91 12.97
CA THR A 263 -16.97 -1.58 13.90
C THR A 263 -18.23 -2.38 13.60
N ILE A 264 -18.62 -2.49 12.30
CA ILE A 264 -19.75 -3.31 11.87
C ILE A 264 -19.51 -4.81 12.18
N GLY A 265 -18.31 -5.32 11.88
CA GLY A 265 -17.97 -6.71 12.17
C GLY A 265 -18.01 -7.02 13.66
N ARG A 266 -17.58 -6.08 14.52
CA ARG A 266 -17.69 -6.20 15.98
C ARG A 266 -19.13 -6.14 16.44
N LEU A 267 -19.93 -5.22 15.91
CA LEU A 267 -21.36 -5.11 16.21
C LEU A 267 -22.08 -6.42 15.87
N LYS A 268 -21.87 -6.94 14.65
CA LYS A 268 -22.46 -8.19 14.20
C LYS A 268 -22.10 -9.35 15.15
N LEU A 269 -20.83 -9.52 15.48
CA LEU A 269 -20.38 -10.59 16.38
C LEU A 269 -21.01 -10.49 17.78
N LEU A 270 -21.16 -9.28 18.34
CA LEU A 270 -21.82 -9.09 19.64
C LEU A 270 -23.32 -9.36 19.57
N THR A 271 -23.96 -9.00 18.46
CA THR A 271 -25.37 -9.31 18.20
C THR A 271 -25.58 -10.81 18.08
N ASP A 272 -24.76 -11.51 17.28
CA ASP A 272 -24.84 -12.96 17.13
C ASP A 272 -24.65 -13.70 18.48
N ILE A 273 -23.73 -13.25 19.32
CA ILE A 273 -23.56 -13.79 20.69
C ILE A 273 -24.83 -13.60 21.53
N GLN A 274 -25.56 -12.51 21.32
CA GLN A 274 -26.79 -12.23 22.09
C GLN A 274 -27.96 -13.08 21.59
N THR A 275 -28.11 -13.24 20.28
CA THR A 275 -29.30 -13.84 19.62
C THR A 275 -29.17 -15.35 19.40
N ASP A 276 -27.98 -15.85 19.06
CA ASP A 276 -27.73 -17.27 18.79
C ASP A 276 -27.33 -18.02 20.05
N ALA A 277 -28.33 -18.57 20.76
CA ALA A 277 -28.09 -19.35 21.95
C ALA A 277 -27.31 -20.65 21.70
N GLY A 278 -27.48 -21.28 20.55
CA GLY A 278 -26.83 -22.57 20.18
C GLY A 278 -25.31 -22.44 20.01
N ASN A 279 -24.85 -21.34 19.42
CA ASN A 279 -23.43 -21.09 19.13
C ASN A 279 -22.78 -20.10 20.09
N ARG A 280 -23.49 -19.63 21.12
CA ARG A 280 -23.03 -18.55 22.02
C ARG A 280 -21.62 -18.78 22.59
N ASN A 281 -21.32 -19.99 23.07
CA ASN A 281 -20.01 -20.30 23.64
C ASN A 281 -18.90 -20.19 22.59
N ARG A 282 -19.13 -20.74 21.39
CA ARG A 282 -18.18 -20.67 20.27
C ARG A 282 -17.94 -19.23 19.83
N LEU A 283 -18.99 -18.43 19.69
CA LEU A 283 -18.91 -17.01 19.32
C LEU A 283 -18.21 -16.18 20.40
N THR A 284 -18.45 -16.47 21.68
CA THR A 284 -17.75 -15.82 22.81
C THR A 284 -16.26 -16.10 22.77
N ILE A 285 -15.83 -17.33 22.49
CA ILE A 285 -14.40 -17.67 22.32
C ILE A 285 -13.82 -16.97 21.09
N THR A 286 -14.56 -16.92 19.98
CA THR A 286 -14.14 -16.17 18.79
C THR A 286 -13.93 -14.70 19.09
N LEU A 287 -14.84 -14.08 19.85
CA LEU A 287 -14.70 -12.70 20.32
C LEU A 287 -13.45 -12.55 21.21
N MET A 288 -13.27 -13.42 22.20
CA MET A 288 -12.10 -13.39 23.09
C MET A 288 -10.80 -13.49 22.31
N ASN A 289 -10.69 -14.43 21.39
CA ASN A 289 -9.52 -14.56 20.53
C ASN A 289 -9.28 -13.28 19.70
N SER A 290 -10.33 -12.69 19.12
CA SER A 290 -10.22 -11.44 18.36
C SER A 290 -9.70 -10.28 19.23
N LEU A 291 -10.11 -10.21 20.49
CA LEU A 291 -9.64 -9.20 21.44
C LEU A 291 -8.18 -9.43 21.84
N ILE A 292 -7.77 -10.70 22.02
CA ILE A 292 -6.38 -11.05 22.30
C ILE A 292 -5.47 -10.68 21.13
N TYR A 293 -5.84 -11.05 19.90
CA TYR A 293 -5.08 -10.65 18.70
C TYR A 293 -4.99 -9.14 18.57
N ALA A 294 -6.06 -8.43 18.82
CA ALA A 294 -6.11 -6.98 18.80
C ALA A 294 -5.16 -6.34 19.85
N ALA A 295 -5.04 -6.95 21.04
CA ALA A 295 -4.10 -6.49 22.05
C ALA A 295 -2.64 -6.67 21.60
N VAL A 296 -2.30 -7.82 21.00
CA VAL A 296 -0.97 -8.09 20.43
C VAL A 296 -0.64 -7.08 19.31
N GLU A 297 -1.60 -6.82 18.41
CA GLU A 297 -1.41 -5.89 17.30
C GLU A 297 -1.26 -4.43 17.75
N GLN A 298 -1.88 -4.04 18.86
CA GLN A 298 -1.82 -2.67 19.35
C GLN A 298 -0.40 -2.24 19.77
N TYR A 299 0.45 -3.17 20.21
CA TYR A 299 1.87 -2.89 20.50
C TYR A 299 2.78 -3.01 19.30
N SER A 300 2.33 -3.63 18.20
CA SER A 300 3.16 -3.86 17.03
C SER A 300 3.26 -2.63 16.15
N THR A 301 4.39 -1.95 16.19
CA THR A 301 4.74 -0.89 15.24
C THR A 301 4.89 -1.45 13.81
N ARG A 302 5.31 -2.73 13.69
CA ARG A 302 5.45 -3.44 12.41
C ARG A 302 4.09 -3.65 11.75
N HIS A 303 3.06 -4.06 12.51
CA HIS A 303 1.71 -4.24 11.99
C HIS A 303 1.11 -2.92 11.52
N LEU A 304 1.19 -1.86 12.33
CA LEU A 304 0.73 -0.52 11.97
C LEU A 304 1.40 -0.01 10.69
N ARG A 305 2.72 -0.14 10.59
CA ARG A 305 3.47 0.24 9.38
C ARG A 305 3.03 -0.54 8.16
N ARG A 306 2.89 -1.88 8.27
CA ARG A 306 2.46 -2.74 7.15
C ARG A 306 1.05 -2.39 6.68
N SER A 307 0.11 -2.18 7.59
CA SER A 307 -1.27 -1.82 7.27
C SER A 307 -1.34 -0.45 6.58
N SER A 308 -0.64 0.55 7.12
CA SER A 308 -0.63 1.91 6.56
C SER A 308 0.07 1.99 5.20
N ILE A 309 1.20 1.27 5.02
CA ILE A 309 1.88 1.17 3.72
C ILE A 309 0.97 0.48 2.70
N ARG A 310 0.24 -0.57 3.09
CA ARG A 310 -0.71 -1.26 2.20
C ARG A 310 -1.83 -0.33 1.76
N MET A 311 -2.45 0.40 2.70
CA MET A 311 -3.50 1.38 2.38
C MET A 311 -2.99 2.50 1.47
N LEU A 312 -1.82 3.07 1.76
CA LEU A 312 -1.20 4.11 0.94
C LEU A 312 -0.86 3.59 -0.46
N ALA A 313 -0.19 2.44 -0.55
CA ALA A 313 0.19 1.83 -1.81
C ALA A 313 -1.05 1.52 -2.66
N ARG A 314 -2.12 1.00 -2.06
CA ARG A 314 -3.38 0.73 -2.74
C ARG A 314 -4.01 2.00 -3.30
N SER A 315 -4.09 3.08 -2.51
CA SER A 315 -4.64 4.37 -2.98
C SER A 315 -3.84 4.99 -4.13
N ILE A 316 -2.52 4.76 -4.18
CA ILE A 316 -1.65 5.24 -5.25
C ILE A 316 -1.79 4.37 -6.52
N THR A 317 -1.88 3.05 -6.38
CA THR A 317 -1.87 2.12 -7.52
C THR A 317 -3.23 2.04 -8.23
N GLU A 318 -4.33 2.17 -7.52
CA GLU A 318 -5.68 2.14 -8.12
C GLU A 318 -5.93 3.32 -9.07
N ASN A 319 -5.48 4.53 -8.73
CA ASN A 319 -5.58 5.69 -9.63
C ASN A 319 -4.68 5.60 -10.88
N LYS A 320 -3.57 4.87 -10.80
CA LYS A 320 -2.61 4.78 -11.90
C LYS A 320 -2.92 3.72 -12.94
N SER A 321 -3.70 2.72 -12.60
CA SER A 321 -4.06 1.64 -13.50
C SER A 321 -4.72 2.17 -14.79
N HIS A 322 -5.65 3.10 -14.66
CA HIS A 322 -6.32 3.74 -15.81
C HIS A 322 -5.39 4.60 -16.70
N HIS A 323 -4.31 5.16 -16.14
CA HIS A 323 -3.34 5.97 -16.92
C HIS A 323 -2.25 5.09 -17.58
N GLY A 324 -1.98 3.89 -17.05
CA GLY A 324 -0.94 2.99 -17.56
C GLY A 324 -1.25 2.37 -18.92
N GLU A 325 -2.52 2.19 -19.26
CA GLU A 325 -2.94 1.58 -20.52
C GLU A 325 -2.57 2.42 -21.76
N HIS A 326 -2.49 3.74 -21.64
CA HIS A 326 -2.14 4.64 -22.73
C HIS A 326 -0.67 4.55 -23.18
N TYR A 327 0.19 3.88 -22.40
CA TYR A 327 1.63 3.76 -22.70
C TYR A 327 2.02 2.39 -23.28
N ILE A 328 1.06 1.51 -23.52
CA ILE A 328 1.29 0.20 -24.13
C ILE A 328 1.00 0.30 -25.63
N THR A 329 2.04 0.09 -26.48
CA THR A 329 1.88 0.10 -27.93
C THR A 329 1.35 -1.23 -28.43
N ARG A 330 0.12 -1.26 -28.92
CA ARG A 330 -0.55 -2.48 -29.42
C ARG A 330 -0.49 -2.62 -30.94
N ASN A 331 -0.34 -1.50 -31.67
CA ASN A 331 -0.33 -1.46 -33.12
C ASN A 331 0.79 -0.56 -33.68
N ARG A 332 1.01 -0.63 -35.01
CA ARG A 332 2.06 0.16 -35.70
C ARG A 332 1.87 1.66 -35.56
N LYS A 333 0.64 2.16 -35.57
CA LYS A 333 0.35 3.59 -35.44
C LYS A 333 0.74 4.13 -34.05
N GLU A 334 0.44 3.39 -33.00
CA GLU A 334 0.83 3.73 -31.63
C GLU A 334 2.35 3.63 -31.45
N TYR A 335 2.99 2.65 -32.10
CA TYR A 335 4.44 2.48 -32.11
C TYR A 335 5.15 3.71 -32.62
N PHE A 336 4.81 4.19 -33.84
CA PHE A 336 5.41 5.39 -34.39
C PHE A 336 5.05 6.66 -33.65
N LYS A 337 3.83 6.77 -33.12
CA LYS A 337 3.44 7.87 -32.23
C LYS A 337 4.33 7.92 -31.01
N MET A 338 4.61 6.77 -30.38
CA MET A 338 5.52 6.67 -29.23
C MET A 338 6.95 7.05 -29.61
N PHE A 339 7.44 6.60 -30.77
CA PHE A 339 8.75 6.96 -31.27
C PHE A 339 8.92 8.48 -31.47
N TYR A 340 7.98 9.16 -32.14
CA TYR A 340 8.03 10.61 -32.33
C TYR A 340 7.90 11.38 -31.01
N SER A 341 7.06 10.92 -30.10
CA SER A 341 6.94 11.49 -28.75
C SER A 341 8.26 11.37 -27.98
N ALA A 342 8.92 10.22 -28.06
CA ALA A 342 10.22 10.00 -27.43
C ALA A 342 11.34 10.81 -28.13
N ALA A 343 11.31 10.90 -29.45
CA ALA A 343 12.25 11.73 -30.25
C ALA A 343 12.21 13.19 -29.78
N GLY A 344 11.01 13.77 -29.62
CA GLY A 344 10.84 15.11 -29.07
C GLY A 344 11.41 15.26 -27.66
N GLY A 345 11.27 14.24 -26.83
CA GLY A 345 11.93 14.18 -25.50
C GLY A 345 13.46 14.21 -25.63
N GLY A 346 14.02 13.46 -26.60
CA GLY A 346 15.46 13.41 -26.87
C GLY A 346 16.06 14.78 -27.23
N VAL A 347 15.32 15.60 -27.98
CA VAL A 347 15.74 16.99 -28.30
C VAL A 347 15.94 17.82 -27.04
N ILE A 348 14.94 17.84 -26.18
CA ILE A 348 14.99 18.63 -24.93
C ILE A 348 16.09 18.12 -24.03
N ILE A 349 16.26 16.79 -23.92
CA ILE A 349 17.30 16.16 -23.10
C ILE A 349 18.70 16.56 -23.56
N ALA A 350 18.96 16.60 -24.88
CA ALA A 350 20.24 17.06 -25.42
C ALA A 350 20.55 18.49 -24.95
N LEU A 351 19.57 19.40 -25.04
CA LEU A 351 19.73 20.78 -24.59
C LEU A 351 19.95 20.88 -23.06
N MET A 352 19.19 20.08 -22.29
CA MET A 352 19.36 20.03 -20.81
C MET A 352 20.74 19.50 -20.43
N ALA A 353 21.29 18.53 -21.15
CA ALA A 353 22.61 17.97 -20.92
C ALA A 353 23.70 19.03 -21.21
N LEU A 354 23.56 19.77 -22.33
CA LEU A 354 24.46 20.87 -22.66
C LEU A 354 24.45 21.97 -21.59
N TYR A 355 23.26 22.38 -21.15
CA TYR A 355 23.12 23.41 -20.15
C TYR A 355 23.70 22.96 -18.78
N LYS A 356 23.54 21.68 -18.41
CA LYS A 356 24.19 21.12 -17.21
C LYS A 356 25.72 21.15 -17.31
N ILE A 357 26.29 20.84 -18.47
CA ILE A 357 27.74 20.94 -18.70
C ILE A 357 28.20 22.38 -18.51
N HIS A 358 27.47 23.32 -19.11
CA HIS A 358 27.74 24.75 -18.95
C HIS A 358 27.65 25.22 -17.48
N ILE A 359 26.64 24.82 -16.71
CA ILE A 359 26.55 25.10 -15.26
C ILE A 359 27.83 24.60 -14.55
N GLY A 360 28.33 23.44 -14.92
CA GLY A 360 29.57 22.87 -14.34
C GLY A 360 30.82 23.67 -14.63
N SER A 361 30.88 24.41 -15.74
CA SER A 361 32.03 25.28 -16.10
C SER A 361 32.03 26.65 -15.41
N LEU A 362 30.92 27.07 -14.79
CA LEU A 362 30.77 28.39 -14.16
C LEU A 362 31.45 28.53 -12.78
N GLY A 363 32.03 27.46 -12.26
CA GLY A 363 32.79 27.51 -11.00
C GLY A 363 31.97 27.78 -9.72
N PHE A 364 30.67 27.50 -9.73
CA PHE A 364 29.80 27.60 -8.57
C PHE A 364 30.17 26.59 -7.49
N SER A 365 29.76 26.86 -6.24
CA SER A 365 29.90 25.87 -5.17
C SER A 365 29.18 24.54 -5.51
N PRO A 366 29.64 23.40 -4.99
CA PRO A 366 29.04 22.09 -5.31
C PRO A 366 27.53 22.04 -5.03
N PHE A 367 27.07 22.70 -3.98
CA PHE A 367 25.64 22.81 -3.66
C PHE A 367 24.87 23.56 -4.74
N VAL A 368 25.34 24.76 -5.12
CA VAL A 368 24.68 25.61 -6.13
C VAL A 368 24.68 24.93 -7.49
N THR A 369 25.80 24.32 -7.90
CA THR A 369 25.90 23.55 -9.15
C THR A 369 24.87 22.42 -9.19
N SER A 370 24.76 21.65 -8.11
CA SER A 370 23.80 20.54 -8.02
C SER A 370 22.35 21.01 -7.97
N LEU A 371 22.08 22.12 -7.28
CA LEU A 371 20.75 22.73 -7.21
C LEU A 371 20.31 23.23 -8.61
N LEU A 372 21.18 23.96 -9.31
CA LEU A 372 20.90 24.45 -10.66
C LEU A 372 20.74 23.30 -11.65
N ALA A 373 21.55 22.23 -11.54
CA ALA A 373 21.37 21.03 -12.33
C ALA A 373 20.01 20.34 -12.03
N GLY A 374 19.62 20.28 -10.76
CA GLY A 374 18.31 19.74 -10.34
C GLY A 374 17.14 20.56 -10.89
N LEU A 375 17.23 21.89 -10.83
CA LEU A 375 16.23 22.79 -11.41
C LEU A 375 16.15 22.64 -12.95
N ASN A 376 17.29 22.61 -13.64
CA ASN A 376 17.35 22.35 -15.08
C ASN A 376 16.64 21.05 -15.43
N TYR A 377 16.94 19.97 -14.72
CA TYR A 377 16.30 18.67 -14.96
C TYR A 377 14.81 18.68 -14.60
N GLY A 378 14.43 19.27 -13.47
CA GLY A 378 13.06 19.35 -13.02
C GLY A 378 12.16 20.12 -13.97
N ILE A 379 12.60 21.32 -14.37
CA ILE A 379 11.88 22.19 -15.32
C ILE A 379 11.86 21.54 -16.70
N GLY A 380 12.98 21.00 -17.16
CA GLY A 380 13.06 20.34 -18.46
C GLY A 380 12.14 19.12 -18.57
N PHE A 381 12.04 18.27 -17.55
CA PHE A 381 11.09 17.15 -17.53
C PHE A 381 9.62 17.62 -17.46
N MET A 382 9.35 18.75 -16.81
CA MET A 382 8.00 19.35 -16.87
C MET A 382 7.68 19.82 -18.29
N ILE A 383 8.60 20.50 -18.98
CA ILE A 383 8.44 20.96 -20.36
C ILE A 383 8.22 19.77 -21.29
N ILE A 384 9.01 18.69 -21.17
CA ILE A 384 8.82 17.46 -21.95
C ILE A 384 7.39 16.94 -21.78
N HIS A 385 6.88 16.91 -20.54
CA HIS A 385 5.50 16.49 -20.29
C HIS A 385 4.46 17.45 -20.90
N MET A 386 4.66 18.76 -20.74
CA MET A 386 3.76 19.78 -21.29
C MET A 386 3.66 19.75 -22.81
N LEU A 387 4.74 19.38 -23.48
CA LEU A 387 4.79 19.21 -24.95
C LEU A 387 4.31 17.83 -25.40
N HIS A 388 3.74 17.02 -24.50
CA HIS A 388 3.31 15.64 -24.75
C HIS A 388 4.42 14.73 -25.29
N CYS A 389 5.67 15.07 -24.97
CA CYS A 389 6.82 14.23 -25.25
C CYS A 389 7.03 13.19 -24.14
N THR A 390 7.74 12.12 -24.47
CA THR A 390 7.95 10.99 -23.58
C THR A 390 9.43 10.84 -23.21
N VAL A 391 9.71 10.63 -21.95
CA VAL A 391 11.02 10.19 -21.45
C VAL A 391 11.00 8.69 -21.29
N ALA A 392 11.94 7.99 -21.92
CA ALA A 392 12.14 6.56 -21.76
C ALA A 392 12.37 6.21 -20.27
N THR A 393 12.00 5.00 -19.86
CA THR A 393 12.19 4.47 -18.50
C THR A 393 11.26 5.03 -17.41
N LYS A 394 10.48 6.09 -17.66
CA LYS A 394 9.53 6.63 -16.70
C LYS A 394 8.19 5.88 -16.63
N GLN A 395 7.81 5.25 -17.72
CA GLN A 395 6.53 4.53 -17.87
C GLN A 395 6.41 3.23 -17.03
N PRO A 396 7.48 2.54 -16.61
CA PRO A 396 7.41 1.27 -15.90
C PRO A 396 6.57 1.31 -14.62
N ALA A 397 6.62 2.41 -13.88
CA ALA A 397 5.84 2.55 -12.64
C ALA A 397 4.32 2.57 -12.88
N MET A 398 3.87 3.08 -14.04
CA MET A 398 2.46 3.11 -14.43
C MET A 398 2.00 1.77 -14.99
N THR A 399 2.82 1.13 -15.84
CA THR A 399 2.51 -0.18 -16.41
C THR A 399 2.55 -1.31 -15.38
N ALA A 400 3.39 -1.21 -14.34
CA ALA A 400 3.42 -2.15 -13.23
C ALA A 400 2.10 -2.18 -12.43
N ALA A 401 1.42 -1.06 -12.29
CA ALA A 401 0.12 -0.99 -11.63
C ALA A 401 -0.98 -1.71 -12.44
N SER A 402 -1.01 -1.50 -13.77
CA SER A 402 -1.92 -2.20 -14.69
C SER A 402 -1.63 -3.71 -14.76
N PHE A 403 -0.34 -4.09 -14.70
CA PHE A 403 0.05 -5.49 -14.62
C PHE A 403 -0.47 -6.16 -13.34
N ALA A 404 -0.30 -5.51 -12.19
CA ALA A 404 -0.76 -6.03 -10.90
C ALA A 404 -2.29 -6.15 -10.83
N GLU A 405 -3.04 -5.26 -11.50
CA GLU A 405 -4.49 -5.35 -11.62
C GLU A 405 -4.93 -6.57 -12.40
N GLN A 406 -4.27 -6.86 -13.51
CA GLN A 406 -4.59 -8.06 -14.30
C GLN A 406 -4.24 -9.37 -13.57
N VAL A 407 -3.25 -9.37 -12.67
CA VAL A 407 -2.97 -10.51 -11.79
C VAL A 407 -4.09 -10.72 -10.78
N ASP A 408 -4.68 -9.65 -10.25
CA ASP A 408 -5.73 -9.70 -9.23
C ASP A 408 -7.08 -10.22 -9.78
N LEU A 409 -7.39 -9.91 -11.04
CA LEU A 409 -8.64 -10.29 -11.70
C LEU A 409 -8.70 -11.76 -12.16
N ASN A 410 -7.59 -12.49 -12.10
CA ASN A 410 -7.51 -13.85 -12.66
C ASN A 410 -7.17 -14.87 -11.56
N GLU A 411 -8.09 -15.79 -11.29
CA GLU A 411 -7.83 -17.03 -10.53
C GLU A 411 -6.96 -17.98 -11.37
N GLY A 412 -5.83 -18.40 -10.84
CA GLY A 412 -4.67 -18.98 -11.51
C GLY A 412 -4.90 -20.13 -12.53
N GLY A 413 -4.01 -20.18 -13.54
CA GLY A 413 -3.91 -21.23 -14.55
C GLY A 413 -2.96 -20.86 -15.69
N LYS A 414 -2.57 -21.83 -16.53
CA LYS A 414 -1.64 -21.63 -17.67
C LYS A 414 -2.08 -20.51 -18.66
N ALA A 415 -3.39 -20.30 -18.83
CA ALA A 415 -3.93 -19.24 -19.67
C ALA A 415 -3.60 -17.84 -19.10
N VAL A 416 -3.56 -17.72 -17.79
CA VAL A 416 -3.21 -16.48 -17.08
C VAL A 416 -1.74 -16.15 -17.25
N ASP A 417 -0.84 -17.14 -17.08
CA ASP A 417 0.60 -16.96 -17.27
C ASP A 417 0.93 -16.48 -18.68
N ASN A 418 0.23 -17.02 -19.71
CA ASN A 418 0.41 -16.59 -21.10
C ASN A 418 -0.07 -15.15 -21.35
N LYS A 419 -1.18 -14.74 -20.75
CA LYS A 419 -1.72 -13.38 -20.87
C LYS A 419 -0.78 -12.36 -20.20
N LEU A 420 -0.28 -12.71 -19.02
CA LEU A 420 0.70 -11.90 -18.29
C LEU A 420 2.04 -11.81 -19.03
N ALA A 421 2.52 -12.91 -19.61
CA ALA A 421 3.72 -12.92 -20.43
C ALA A 421 3.58 -12.01 -21.67
N LYS A 422 2.42 -12.04 -22.35
CA LYS A 422 2.12 -11.14 -23.46
C LYS A 422 2.13 -9.68 -23.03
N LEU A 423 1.50 -9.35 -21.91
CA LEU A 423 1.52 -7.97 -21.37
C LEU A 423 2.94 -7.51 -21.05
N LEU A 424 3.78 -8.39 -20.48
CA LEU A 424 5.18 -8.08 -20.20
C LEU A 424 5.96 -7.79 -21.48
N ILE A 425 5.72 -8.57 -22.54
CA ILE A 425 6.30 -8.34 -23.88
C ILE A 425 5.85 -6.99 -24.43
N ASP A 426 4.57 -6.65 -24.34
CA ASP A 426 4.02 -5.38 -24.80
C ASP A 426 4.63 -4.19 -24.06
N VAL A 427 4.88 -4.32 -22.76
CA VAL A 427 5.61 -3.33 -21.95
C VAL A 427 7.06 -3.21 -22.40
N CYS A 428 7.78 -4.32 -22.55
CA CYS A 428 9.16 -4.33 -23.02
C CYS A 428 9.30 -3.67 -24.40
N ARG A 429 8.40 -3.99 -25.35
CA ARG A 429 8.37 -3.38 -26.68
C ARG A 429 8.16 -1.87 -26.59
N SER A 430 7.19 -1.41 -25.81
CA SER A 430 6.90 0.01 -25.65
C SER A 430 8.08 0.77 -25.07
N GLN A 431 8.80 0.15 -24.11
CA GLN A 431 10.01 0.74 -23.55
C GLN A 431 11.17 0.77 -24.54
N SER A 432 11.36 -0.28 -25.33
CA SER A 432 12.40 -0.34 -26.36
C SER A 432 12.25 0.79 -27.38
N VAL A 433 11.02 1.05 -27.83
CA VAL A 433 10.71 2.16 -28.75
C VAL A 433 11.02 3.52 -28.12
N ALA A 434 10.60 3.71 -26.88
CA ALA A 434 10.83 4.98 -26.17
C ALA A 434 12.32 5.22 -25.93
N VAL A 435 13.08 4.18 -25.52
CA VAL A 435 14.54 4.26 -25.36
C VAL A 435 15.20 4.58 -26.72
N PHE A 436 14.83 3.85 -27.77
CA PHE A 436 15.39 4.09 -29.10
C PHE A 436 15.12 5.51 -29.59
N GLY A 437 13.90 6.03 -29.49
CA GLY A 437 13.57 7.41 -29.87
C GLY A 437 14.34 8.46 -29.07
N ASN A 438 14.41 8.32 -27.75
CA ASN A 438 15.16 9.28 -26.90
C ASN A 438 16.66 9.22 -27.15
N VAL A 439 17.27 8.02 -27.17
CA VAL A 439 18.72 7.83 -27.26
C VAL A 439 19.24 8.28 -28.64
N SER A 440 18.60 7.81 -29.72
CA SER A 440 19.06 8.15 -31.08
C SER A 440 19.00 9.65 -31.33
N ILE A 441 17.90 10.31 -31.01
CA ILE A 441 17.77 11.75 -31.27
C ILE A 441 18.65 12.57 -30.31
N ALA A 442 18.80 12.18 -29.06
CA ALA A 442 19.69 12.86 -28.13
C ALA A 442 21.17 12.78 -28.60
N ILE A 443 21.63 11.62 -29.03
CA ILE A 443 22.99 11.45 -29.60
C ILE A 443 23.14 12.29 -30.87
N LEU A 444 22.24 12.14 -31.86
CA LEU A 444 22.33 12.83 -33.13
C LEU A 444 22.35 14.34 -32.95
N LEU A 445 21.46 14.88 -32.13
CA LEU A 445 21.42 16.32 -31.88
C LEU A 445 22.65 16.80 -31.10
N ALA A 446 23.14 16.05 -30.12
CA ALA A 446 24.36 16.38 -29.39
C ALA A 446 25.57 16.39 -30.30
N CYS A 447 25.70 15.39 -31.20
CA CYS A 447 26.74 15.37 -32.25
C CYS A 447 26.61 16.56 -33.21
N ALA A 448 25.42 16.87 -33.69
CA ALA A 448 25.18 17.99 -34.61
C ALA A 448 25.53 19.33 -33.96
N ILE A 449 25.12 19.58 -32.70
CA ILE A 449 25.48 20.81 -31.98
C ILE A 449 26.99 20.87 -31.75
N SER A 450 27.61 19.77 -31.32
CA SER A 450 29.06 19.73 -31.07
C SER A 450 29.86 19.96 -32.33
N PHE A 451 29.46 19.34 -33.43
CA PHE A 451 30.08 19.56 -34.76
C PHE A 451 29.91 20.99 -35.27
N GLY A 452 28.67 21.53 -35.21
CA GLY A 452 28.38 22.90 -35.61
C GLY A 452 29.19 23.93 -34.80
N TYR A 453 29.29 23.73 -33.48
CA TYR A 453 30.10 24.57 -32.61
C TYR A 453 31.59 24.52 -32.99
N ALA A 454 32.13 23.30 -33.17
CA ALA A 454 33.52 23.11 -33.56
C ALA A 454 33.85 23.74 -34.92
N HIS A 455 32.89 23.66 -35.88
CA HIS A 455 33.08 24.31 -37.19
C HIS A 455 33.07 25.84 -37.12
N LEU A 456 32.16 26.41 -36.30
CA LEU A 456 32.02 27.86 -36.16
C LEU A 456 33.15 28.51 -35.35
N HIS A 457 33.57 27.86 -34.26
CA HIS A 457 34.53 28.41 -33.30
C HIS A 457 35.95 27.84 -33.42
N GLN A 458 36.16 26.86 -34.32
CA GLN A 458 37.43 26.14 -34.50
C GLN A 458 37.98 25.52 -33.20
N GLN A 459 37.08 25.22 -32.24
CA GLN A 459 37.38 24.64 -30.93
C GLN A 459 36.31 23.63 -30.58
N PRO A 460 36.63 22.54 -29.86
CA PRO A 460 35.64 21.58 -29.42
C PRO A 460 34.75 22.23 -28.33
N ILE A 461 33.47 21.82 -28.29
CA ILE A 461 32.50 22.31 -27.30
C ILE A 461 32.82 21.87 -25.86
N LEU A 462 33.55 20.73 -25.72
CA LEU A 462 34.05 20.24 -24.45
C LEU A 462 35.57 20.26 -24.43
N ASP A 463 36.15 20.68 -23.30
CA ASP A 463 37.60 20.56 -23.07
C ASP A 463 38.01 19.09 -22.85
N ALA A 464 39.31 18.81 -22.91
CA ALA A 464 39.83 17.45 -22.80
C ALA A 464 39.46 16.77 -21.45
N HIS A 465 39.47 17.54 -20.35
CA HIS A 465 39.12 17.02 -19.03
C HIS A 465 37.64 16.64 -18.95
N THR A 466 36.75 17.50 -19.42
CA THR A 466 35.30 17.21 -19.44
C THR A 466 34.98 16.06 -20.37
N THR A 467 35.61 15.96 -21.52
CA THR A 467 35.47 14.86 -22.47
C THR A 467 35.88 13.53 -21.85
N ALA A 468 37.04 13.46 -21.20
CA ALA A 468 37.49 12.27 -20.46
C ALA A 468 36.52 11.90 -19.33
N TYR A 469 36.03 12.89 -18.60
CA TYR A 469 35.02 12.67 -17.54
C TYR A 469 33.72 12.07 -18.09
N GLN A 470 33.21 12.54 -19.24
CA GLN A 470 32.00 12.01 -19.85
C GLN A 470 32.17 10.52 -20.26
N PHE A 471 33.29 10.15 -20.86
CA PHE A 471 33.58 8.74 -21.17
C PHE A 471 33.72 7.88 -19.92
N LYS A 472 34.45 8.37 -18.92
CA LYS A 472 34.54 7.68 -17.62
C LYS A 472 33.18 7.47 -16.99
N SER A 473 32.26 8.43 -17.15
CA SER A 473 30.92 8.39 -16.54
C SER A 473 30.01 7.31 -17.15
N ILE A 474 30.27 6.86 -18.37
CA ILE A 474 29.49 5.80 -19.06
C ILE A 474 30.23 4.45 -19.10
N ASP A 475 31.47 4.37 -18.62
CA ASP A 475 32.24 3.15 -18.59
C ASP A 475 31.64 2.17 -17.55
N ILE A 476 31.09 1.07 -18.06
CA ILE A 476 30.42 0.05 -17.25
C ILE A 476 31.38 -1.04 -16.73
N ILE A 477 32.61 -1.07 -17.25
CA ILE A 477 33.60 -2.13 -16.95
C ILE A 477 34.47 -1.71 -15.78
N ASN A 478 35.04 -0.49 -15.83
CA ASN A 478 36.07 -0.03 -14.88
C ASN A 478 35.46 0.85 -13.76
N HIS A 479 34.18 1.25 -13.89
CA HIS A 479 33.53 2.17 -12.95
C HIS A 479 32.18 1.64 -12.47
N PRO A 480 31.69 2.05 -11.26
CA PRO A 480 30.41 1.60 -10.69
C PRO A 480 29.20 2.22 -11.41
N THR A 481 29.26 2.40 -12.72
CA THR A 481 28.26 3.05 -13.55
C THR A 481 26.90 2.37 -13.47
N LEU A 482 26.87 1.02 -13.43
CA LEU A 482 25.61 0.28 -13.30
C LEU A 482 24.99 0.44 -11.90
N TRP A 483 25.78 0.62 -10.85
CA TRP A 483 25.28 0.98 -9.52
C TRP A 483 24.61 2.35 -9.53
N TYR A 484 25.24 3.34 -10.14
CA TYR A 484 24.65 4.67 -10.30
C TYR A 484 23.40 4.66 -11.21
N ALA A 485 23.35 3.76 -12.18
CA ALA A 485 22.15 3.52 -12.96
C ALA A 485 21.02 2.91 -12.13
N ALA A 486 21.33 2.01 -11.18
CA ALA A 486 20.35 1.44 -10.26
C ALA A 486 19.76 2.52 -9.34
N ILE A 487 20.57 3.48 -8.86
CA ILE A 487 20.11 4.62 -8.06
C ILE A 487 19.14 5.49 -8.89
N ALA A 488 19.45 5.76 -10.14
CA ALA A 488 18.53 6.47 -11.04
C ALA A 488 17.22 5.69 -11.25
N GLY A 489 17.29 4.36 -11.37
CA GLY A 489 16.11 3.48 -11.40
C GLY A 489 15.25 3.57 -10.13
N LEU A 490 15.87 3.67 -8.97
CA LEU A 490 15.16 3.90 -7.70
C LEU A 490 14.42 5.26 -7.72
N TRP A 491 15.05 6.33 -8.20
CA TRP A 491 14.40 7.64 -8.30
C TRP A 491 13.28 7.66 -9.33
N LEU A 492 13.40 6.93 -10.42
CA LEU A 492 12.30 6.71 -11.39
C LEU A 492 11.08 6.08 -10.70
N PHE A 493 11.30 5.04 -9.92
CA PHE A 493 10.25 4.42 -9.10
C PHE A 493 9.64 5.41 -8.11
N CYS A 494 10.46 6.13 -7.34
CA CYS A 494 10.00 7.13 -6.37
C CYS A 494 9.17 8.23 -7.05
N SER A 495 9.62 8.74 -8.21
CA SER A 495 8.88 9.75 -8.97
C SER A 495 7.50 9.27 -9.39
N GLY A 496 7.39 7.99 -9.72
CA GLY A 496 6.13 7.33 -10.00
C GLY A 496 5.17 7.35 -8.80
N ILE A 497 5.65 7.00 -7.60
CA ILE A 497 4.85 7.06 -6.37
C ILE A 497 4.43 8.50 -6.07
N ILE A 498 5.36 9.44 -6.15
CA ILE A 498 5.10 10.86 -5.91
C ILE A 498 4.05 11.39 -6.89
N ALA A 499 4.17 11.10 -8.17
CA ALA A 499 3.17 11.49 -9.15
C ALA A 499 1.78 10.94 -8.80
N GLY A 500 1.65 9.65 -8.44
CA GLY A 500 0.38 9.05 -8.01
C GLY A 500 -0.20 9.68 -6.75
N PHE A 501 0.65 10.02 -5.79
CA PHE A 501 0.21 10.73 -4.59
C PHE A 501 -0.37 12.11 -4.93
N PHE A 502 0.29 12.89 -5.79
CA PHE A 502 -0.17 14.23 -6.15
C PHE A 502 -1.37 14.21 -7.11
N ASP A 503 -1.51 13.22 -8.01
CA ASP A 503 -2.73 13.03 -8.81
C ASP A 503 -3.93 12.77 -7.90
N ASN A 504 -3.77 11.82 -6.97
CA ASN A 504 -4.79 11.55 -5.96
C ASN A 504 -5.10 12.78 -5.08
N ARG A 505 -4.09 13.60 -4.77
CA ARG A 505 -4.25 14.85 -4.02
C ARG A 505 -5.01 15.91 -4.82
N ALA A 506 -4.80 15.98 -6.14
CA ALA A 506 -5.53 16.90 -7.03
C ALA A 506 -7.03 16.59 -7.04
N ASP A 507 -7.37 15.31 -7.16
CA ASP A 507 -8.74 14.82 -7.12
C ASP A 507 -9.37 15.07 -5.74
N TYR A 508 -8.67 14.70 -4.67
CA TYR A 508 -9.13 14.92 -3.30
C TYR A 508 -9.45 16.37 -2.99
N LEU A 509 -8.58 17.30 -3.43
CA LEU A 509 -8.77 18.73 -3.22
C LEU A 509 -9.73 19.37 -4.23
N ASN A 510 -10.16 18.61 -5.25
CA ASN A 510 -10.93 19.13 -6.38
C ASN A 510 -10.31 20.42 -6.96
N LEU A 511 -9.03 20.33 -7.35
CA LEU A 511 -8.24 21.50 -7.78
C LEU A 511 -8.89 22.23 -8.95
N ARG A 512 -9.62 21.52 -9.82
CA ARG A 512 -10.35 22.11 -10.94
C ARG A 512 -11.35 23.18 -10.50
N GLN A 513 -12.04 22.93 -9.39
CA GLN A 513 -13.01 23.89 -8.86
C GLN A 513 -12.37 24.89 -7.89
N ARG A 514 -11.37 24.48 -7.11
CA ARG A 514 -10.75 25.26 -6.05
C ARG A 514 -9.78 26.32 -6.56
N LEU A 515 -8.92 25.99 -7.52
CA LEU A 515 -7.88 26.90 -8.05
C LEU A 515 -8.45 28.20 -8.65
N PRO A 516 -9.59 28.21 -9.37
CA PRO A 516 -10.16 29.47 -9.87
C PRO A 516 -10.52 30.48 -8.79
N PHE A 517 -10.70 30.04 -7.55
CA PHE A 517 -11.00 30.93 -6.41
C PHE A 517 -9.76 31.35 -5.61
N ASN A 518 -8.57 30.91 -6.02
CA ASN A 518 -7.33 31.30 -5.35
C ASN A 518 -7.13 32.83 -5.45
N PRO A 519 -6.88 33.55 -4.33
CA PRO A 519 -6.78 35.02 -4.33
C PRO A 519 -5.68 35.57 -5.24
N LEU A 520 -4.52 34.89 -5.30
CA LEU A 520 -3.40 35.31 -6.16
C LEU A 520 -3.75 35.15 -7.64
N LEU A 521 -4.30 34.00 -8.03
CA LEU A 521 -4.73 33.77 -9.41
C LEU A 521 -5.84 34.72 -9.85
N ARG A 522 -6.71 35.14 -8.92
CA ARG A 522 -7.76 36.14 -9.19
C ARG A 522 -7.19 37.51 -9.49
N LYS A 523 -6.07 37.89 -8.87
CA LYS A 523 -5.38 39.16 -9.11
C LYS A 523 -4.65 39.19 -10.45
N ILE A 524 -4.08 38.04 -10.87
CA ILE A 524 -3.16 37.98 -12.02
C ILE A 524 -3.91 37.61 -13.32
N MET A 525 -4.97 36.80 -13.24
CA MET A 525 -5.58 36.18 -14.41
C MET A 525 -7.08 36.46 -14.54
N ARG A 526 -7.55 36.68 -15.78
CA ARG A 526 -8.97 36.76 -16.14
C ARG A 526 -9.69 35.42 -15.87
N PRO A 527 -11.04 35.42 -15.72
CA PRO A 527 -11.79 34.20 -15.34
C PRO A 527 -11.64 33.04 -16.31
N LYS A 528 -11.65 33.26 -17.64
CA LYS A 528 -11.56 32.20 -18.65
C LYS A 528 -10.18 31.47 -18.62
N PRO A 529 -9.02 32.16 -18.79
CA PRO A 529 -7.72 31.49 -18.74
C PRO A 529 -7.43 30.83 -17.39
N ARG A 530 -7.93 31.40 -16.29
CA ARG A 530 -7.79 30.82 -14.95
C ARG A 530 -8.52 29.48 -14.80
N ARG A 531 -9.70 29.31 -15.42
CA ARG A 531 -10.43 28.03 -15.43
C ARG A 531 -9.71 27.00 -16.29
N VAL A 532 -9.16 27.40 -17.44
CA VAL A 532 -8.36 26.51 -18.30
C VAL A 532 -7.10 26.04 -17.58
N LEU A 533 -6.38 26.95 -16.93
CA LEU A 533 -5.21 26.62 -16.09
C LEU A 533 -5.57 25.66 -14.96
N ALA A 534 -6.67 25.91 -14.27
CA ALA A 534 -7.12 25.04 -13.19
C ALA A 534 -7.46 23.61 -13.68
N ALA A 535 -8.13 23.49 -14.82
CA ALA A 535 -8.42 22.22 -15.45
C ALA A 535 -7.14 21.48 -15.88
N TYR A 536 -6.20 22.20 -16.47
CA TYR A 536 -4.89 21.65 -16.87
C TYR A 536 -4.08 21.16 -15.66
N ILE A 537 -3.94 22.01 -14.62
CA ILE A 537 -3.21 21.64 -13.41
C ILE A 537 -3.89 20.43 -12.76
N HIS A 538 -5.21 20.41 -12.61
CA HIS A 538 -5.92 19.29 -12.03
C HIS A 538 -5.61 17.97 -12.76
N LYS A 539 -5.63 17.98 -14.09
CA LYS A 539 -5.38 16.79 -14.93
C LYS A 539 -3.92 16.31 -14.89
N HIS A 540 -2.96 17.22 -14.74
CA HIS A 540 -1.54 16.95 -14.89
C HIS A 540 -0.72 17.15 -13.61
N TYR A 541 -1.38 17.38 -12.46
CA TYR A 541 -0.71 17.78 -11.22
C TYR A 541 0.36 16.79 -10.75
N GLY A 542 0.04 15.52 -10.66
CA GLY A 542 1.00 14.51 -10.26
C GLY A 542 2.14 14.34 -11.26
N SER A 543 1.85 14.43 -12.56
CA SER A 543 2.88 14.35 -13.57
C SER A 543 3.84 15.54 -13.52
N LEU A 544 3.33 16.77 -13.33
CA LEU A 544 4.16 17.97 -13.19
C LEU A 544 5.06 17.88 -11.95
N VAL A 545 4.47 17.59 -10.78
CA VAL A 545 5.22 17.49 -9.52
C VAL A 545 6.19 16.31 -9.54
N GLY A 546 5.75 15.14 -10.02
CA GLY A 546 6.61 13.96 -10.13
C GLY A 546 7.81 14.18 -11.04
N ASN A 547 7.63 14.90 -12.18
CA ASN A 547 8.70 15.28 -13.09
C ASN A 547 9.68 16.24 -12.45
N PHE A 548 9.18 17.28 -11.79
CA PHE A 548 10.02 18.27 -11.12
C PHE A 548 10.86 17.62 -10.02
N ILE A 549 10.24 16.86 -9.13
CA ILE A 549 10.95 16.18 -8.03
C ILE A 549 11.94 15.14 -8.57
N PHE A 550 11.60 14.42 -9.64
CA PHE A 550 12.53 13.51 -10.30
C PHE A 550 13.81 14.21 -10.74
N GLY A 551 13.67 15.36 -11.43
CA GLY A 551 14.82 16.16 -11.84
C GLY A 551 15.65 16.66 -10.66
N MET A 552 15.01 17.11 -9.58
CA MET A 552 15.67 17.51 -8.34
C MET A 552 16.45 16.35 -7.71
N LEU A 553 15.86 15.17 -7.62
CA LEU A 553 16.52 13.97 -7.11
C LEU A 553 17.75 13.62 -7.95
N LEU A 554 17.63 13.63 -9.27
CA LEU A 554 18.77 13.37 -10.16
C LEU A 554 19.90 14.41 -9.98
N GLY A 555 19.57 15.70 -9.91
CA GLY A 555 20.57 16.76 -9.79
C GLY A 555 21.28 16.80 -8.43
N MET A 556 20.55 16.51 -7.35
CA MET A 556 21.06 16.61 -5.98
C MET A 556 21.78 15.35 -5.47
N THR A 557 21.58 14.19 -6.08
CA THR A 557 22.11 12.92 -5.54
C THR A 557 23.63 12.92 -5.41
N GLY A 558 24.35 13.43 -6.41
CA GLY A 558 25.82 13.52 -6.36
C GLY A 558 26.32 14.40 -5.22
N TYR A 559 25.64 15.53 -4.95
CA TYR A 559 25.97 16.41 -3.83
C TYR A 559 25.78 15.70 -2.49
N PHE A 560 24.67 15.01 -2.30
CA PHE A 560 24.44 14.24 -1.07
C PHE A 560 25.45 13.09 -0.92
N GLY A 561 25.82 12.44 -2.03
CA GLY A 561 26.91 11.45 -2.01
C GLY A 561 28.22 12.06 -1.48
N HIS A 562 28.61 13.20 -2.02
CA HIS A 562 29.81 13.91 -1.56
C HIS A 562 29.71 14.34 -0.10
N LEU A 563 28.57 14.93 0.31
CA LEU A 563 28.36 15.40 1.69
C LEU A 563 28.41 14.26 2.71
N LEU A 564 27.89 13.10 2.36
CA LEU A 564 27.80 11.93 3.26
C LEU A 564 29.00 10.97 3.13
N GLY A 565 29.95 11.26 2.23
CA GLY A 565 31.06 10.34 1.92
C GLY A 565 30.62 9.00 1.35
N LEU A 566 29.47 8.96 0.68
CA LEU A 566 28.88 7.74 0.12
C LEU A 566 29.06 7.71 -1.41
N PRO A 567 29.21 6.53 -2.03
CA PRO A 567 29.31 6.39 -3.48
C PRO A 567 27.93 6.54 -4.14
N LEU A 568 27.34 7.74 -3.99
CA LEU A 568 26.04 8.09 -4.56
C LEU A 568 26.26 9.03 -5.75
N ASP A 569 25.87 8.60 -6.91
CA ASP A 569 25.78 9.41 -8.14
C ASP A 569 24.62 8.84 -8.98
N ILE A 570 24.34 9.41 -10.13
CA ILE A 570 23.27 8.94 -11.00
C ILE A 570 23.78 8.76 -12.42
N ARG A 571 23.26 7.72 -13.08
CA ARG A 571 23.38 7.53 -14.52
C ARG A 571 22.01 7.21 -15.10
N HIS A 572 21.50 8.15 -15.89
CA HIS A 572 20.21 8.01 -16.55
C HIS A 572 20.43 7.92 -18.06
N VAL A 573 19.84 6.91 -18.69
CA VAL A 573 20.08 6.57 -20.11
C VAL A 573 20.02 7.78 -21.06
N ALA A 574 19.02 8.64 -20.90
CA ALA A 574 18.80 9.77 -21.80
C ALA A 574 19.89 10.85 -21.67
N PHE A 575 20.38 11.16 -20.48
CA PHE A 575 21.50 12.10 -20.30
C PHE A 575 22.83 11.48 -20.70
N SER A 576 23.04 10.20 -20.39
CA SER A 576 24.25 9.47 -20.79
C SER A 576 24.38 9.41 -22.33
N SER A 577 23.24 9.30 -23.06
CA SER A 577 23.25 9.33 -24.53
C SER A 577 23.65 10.69 -25.09
N ALA A 578 23.10 11.79 -24.57
CA ALA A 578 23.49 13.13 -25.00
C ALA A 578 24.97 13.43 -24.69
N ASN A 579 25.42 13.07 -23.45
CA ASN A 579 26.81 13.23 -23.04
C ASN A 579 27.78 12.47 -23.94
N LEU A 580 27.41 11.24 -24.36
CA LEU A 580 28.18 10.46 -25.35
C LEU A 580 28.30 11.21 -26.67
N GLY A 581 27.19 11.79 -27.18
CA GLY A 581 27.21 12.56 -28.43
C GLY A 581 28.15 13.76 -28.38
N TYR A 582 28.06 14.58 -27.31
CA TYR A 582 28.97 15.72 -27.12
C TYR A 582 30.44 15.30 -26.98
N ALA A 583 30.71 14.26 -26.20
CA ALA A 583 32.07 13.80 -25.95
C ALA A 583 32.68 13.10 -27.17
N ALA A 584 31.91 12.40 -27.97
CA ALA A 584 32.38 11.68 -29.15
C ALA A 584 32.95 12.62 -30.22
N VAL A 585 32.24 13.73 -30.49
CA VAL A 585 32.69 14.73 -31.47
C VAL A 585 33.86 15.56 -30.88
N SER A 586 33.76 15.99 -29.59
CA SER A 586 34.81 16.80 -28.98
C SER A 586 36.13 16.04 -28.82
N GLY A 587 36.09 14.73 -28.58
CA GLY A 587 37.26 13.87 -28.42
C GLY A 587 37.74 13.22 -29.72
N ASN A 588 37.05 13.44 -30.81
CA ASN A 588 37.35 12.82 -32.14
C ASN A 588 37.62 11.30 -32.00
N VAL A 589 36.73 10.58 -31.31
CA VAL A 589 36.94 9.17 -30.98
C VAL A 589 36.74 8.24 -32.15
N SER A 590 37.35 7.06 -32.07
CA SER A 590 37.17 6.02 -33.08
C SER A 590 35.71 5.50 -33.09
N PHE A 591 35.28 4.99 -34.25
CA PHE A 591 33.96 4.38 -34.40
C PHE A 591 33.73 3.23 -33.41
N GLY A 592 34.76 2.43 -33.12
CA GLY A 592 34.67 1.34 -32.14
C GLY A 592 34.40 1.83 -30.73
N THR A 593 35.07 2.89 -30.27
CA THR A 593 34.86 3.52 -28.99
C THR A 593 33.43 4.11 -28.87
N PHE A 594 32.97 4.72 -29.95
CA PHE A 594 31.60 5.26 -30.03
C PHE A 594 30.54 4.14 -29.89
N MET A 595 30.72 3.02 -30.59
CA MET A 595 29.81 1.85 -30.51
C MET A 595 29.81 1.24 -29.12
N LEU A 596 30.99 1.11 -28.51
CA LEU A 596 31.10 0.65 -27.12
C LEU A 596 30.35 1.60 -26.15
N GLY A 597 30.44 2.93 -26.39
CA GLY A 597 29.69 3.93 -25.65
C GLY A 597 28.17 3.74 -25.78
N ILE A 598 27.67 3.47 -27.01
CA ILE A 598 26.25 3.16 -27.24
C ILE A 598 25.81 1.91 -26.45
N CYS A 599 26.59 0.83 -26.51
CA CYS A 599 26.32 -0.40 -25.77
C CYS A 599 26.25 -0.11 -24.25
N SER A 600 27.17 0.70 -23.72
CA SER A 600 27.21 1.11 -22.33
C SER A 600 25.96 1.93 -21.95
N VAL A 601 25.55 2.89 -22.78
CA VAL A 601 24.32 3.68 -22.59
C VAL A 601 23.08 2.80 -22.59
N LEU A 602 22.98 1.83 -23.48
CA LEU A 602 21.86 0.88 -23.49
C LEU A 602 21.84 -0.01 -22.24
N ALA A 603 23.01 -0.46 -21.74
CA ALA A 603 23.13 -1.20 -20.49
C ALA A 603 22.65 -0.35 -19.27
N ILE A 604 23.03 0.94 -19.22
CA ILE A 604 22.50 1.89 -18.23
C ILE A 604 20.98 1.94 -18.29
N GLY A 605 20.41 2.05 -19.50
CA GLY A 605 18.96 2.08 -19.73
C GLY A 605 18.26 0.82 -19.25
N LEU A 606 18.85 -0.34 -19.50
CA LEU A 606 18.33 -1.63 -19.07
C LEU A 606 18.28 -1.72 -17.54
N VAL A 607 19.32 -1.29 -16.84
CA VAL A 607 19.36 -1.28 -15.37
C VAL A 607 18.34 -0.28 -14.81
N ASN A 608 18.25 0.93 -15.38
CA ASN A 608 17.22 1.91 -14.97
C ASN A 608 15.81 1.31 -15.07
N LEU A 609 15.51 0.59 -16.16
CA LEU A 609 14.22 -0.06 -16.40
C LEU A 609 13.95 -1.21 -15.42
N ILE A 610 14.88 -2.15 -15.30
CA ILE A 610 14.72 -3.33 -14.44
C ILE A 610 14.47 -2.91 -12.99
N VAL A 611 15.28 -2.01 -12.46
CA VAL A 611 15.15 -1.58 -11.07
C VAL A 611 13.82 -0.85 -10.85
N SER A 612 13.48 0.12 -11.70
CA SER A 612 12.23 0.88 -11.53
C SER A 612 10.98 0.01 -11.69
N PHE A 613 10.95 -0.89 -12.67
CA PHE A 613 9.82 -1.79 -12.91
C PHE A 613 9.66 -2.83 -11.78
N THR A 614 10.76 -3.46 -11.36
CA THR A 614 10.71 -4.47 -10.29
C THR A 614 10.20 -3.88 -8.98
N LEU A 615 10.70 -2.70 -8.59
CA LEU A 615 10.24 -2.02 -7.39
C LEU A 615 8.77 -1.60 -7.50
N ALA A 616 8.36 -1.07 -8.64
CA ALA A 616 6.97 -0.67 -8.88
C ALA A 616 6.02 -1.86 -8.85
N LEU A 617 6.41 -2.97 -9.51
CA LEU A 617 5.62 -4.20 -9.52
C LEU A 617 5.52 -4.83 -8.12
N PHE A 618 6.63 -4.88 -7.38
CA PHE A 618 6.64 -5.38 -6.01
C PHE A 618 5.67 -4.61 -5.10
N VAL A 619 5.68 -3.28 -5.19
CA VAL A 619 4.76 -2.43 -4.41
C VAL A 619 3.32 -2.62 -4.86
N ALA A 620 3.07 -2.67 -6.17
CA ALA A 620 1.73 -2.83 -6.74
C ALA A 620 1.09 -4.18 -6.35
N LEU A 621 1.81 -5.30 -6.46
CA LEU A 621 1.34 -6.62 -6.03
C LEU A 621 1.09 -6.67 -4.52
N ARG A 622 2.04 -6.12 -3.74
CA ARG A 622 1.92 -6.12 -2.29
C ARG A 622 0.76 -5.26 -1.78
N SER A 623 0.43 -4.17 -2.48
CA SER A 623 -0.71 -3.31 -2.14
C SER A 623 -2.05 -4.02 -2.30
N ARG A 624 -2.15 -4.90 -3.29
CA ARG A 624 -3.35 -5.70 -3.59
C ARG A 624 -3.42 -6.99 -2.77
N GLY A 625 -2.34 -7.37 -2.08
CA GLY A 625 -2.25 -8.64 -1.34
C GLY A 625 -2.11 -9.87 -2.24
N THR A 626 -1.96 -9.66 -3.55
CA THR A 626 -1.83 -10.73 -4.54
C THR A 626 -0.41 -11.27 -4.60
N LYS A 627 -0.29 -12.55 -4.92
CA LYS A 627 0.99 -13.21 -5.16
C LYS A 627 1.00 -13.72 -6.62
N ILE A 628 2.09 -13.49 -7.31
CA ILE A 628 2.33 -14.20 -8.58
C ILE A 628 2.41 -15.69 -8.25
N GLY A 629 1.59 -16.50 -8.90
CA GLY A 629 1.49 -17.94 -8.60
C GLY A 629 2.84 -18.67 -8.74
N SER A 630 3.46 -18.59 -9.91
CA SER A 630 4.82 -19.10 -10.14
C SER A 630 5.57 -18.17 -11.08
N VAL A 631 6.57 -17.47 -10.54
CA VAL A 631 7.50 -16.65 -11.35
C VAL A 631 8.20 -17.50 -12.42
N GLY A 632 8.52 -18.76 -12.11
CA GLY A 632 9.15 -19.68 -13.04
C GLY A 632 8.26 -20.00 -14.26
N ASN A 633 6.96 -20.19 -14.05
CA ASN A 633 6.02 -20.44 -15.15
C ASN A 633 5.82 -19.19 -16.02
N LEU A 634 5.73 -18.01 -15.39
CA LEU A 634 5.67 -16.74 -16.11
C LEU A 634 6.91 -16.51 -16.98
N CYS A 635 8.11 -16.72 -16.42
CA CYS A 635 9.37 -16.64 -17.17
C CYS A 635 9.42 -17.65 -18.31
N LYS A 636 8.95 -18.88 -18.09
CA LYS A 636 8.90 -19.91 -19.13
C LYS A 636 7.97 -19.51 -20.26
N SER A 637 6.77 -19.02 -19.96
CA SER A 637 5.80 -18.52 -20.95
C SER A 637 6.37 -17.31 -21.71
N PHE A 638 7.02 -16.38 -21.02
CA PHE A 638 7.69 -15.23 -21.63
C PHE A 638 8.78 -15.65 -22.64
N TRP A 639 9.68 -16.55 -22.26
CA TRP A 639 10.72 -17.05 -23.14
C TRP A 639 10.18 -17.88 -24.31
N GLN A 640 9.12 -18.65 -24.10
CA GLN A 640 8.48 -19.40 -25.20
C GLN A 640 7.91 -18.46 -26.26
N GLN A 641 7.26 -17.36 -25.87
CA GLN A 641 6.72 -16.38 -26.82
C GLN A 641 7.84 -15.64 -27.57
N ILE A 642 8.94 -15.30 -26.90
CA ILE A 642 10.10 -14.67 -27.54
C ILE A 642 10.78 -15.63 -28.54
N LYS A 643 10.97 -16.90 -28.16
CA LYS A 643 11.56 -17.90 -29.07
C LYS A 643 10.69 -18.12 -30.30
N ALA A 644 9.35 -18.07 -30.16
CA ALA A 644 8.43 -18.21 -31.29
C ALA A 644 8.53 -17.01 -32.26
N ASN A 645 8.76 -15.81 -31.75
CA ASN A 645 8.92 -14.61 -32.57
C ASN A 645 9.83 -13.57 -31.87
N PRO A 646 11.15 -13.60 -32.12
CA PRO A 646 12.11 -12.68 -31.48
C PRO A 646 11.85 -11.20 -31.76
N LEU A 647 11.27 -10.88 -32.91
CA LEU A 647 10.98 -9.49 -33.30
C LEU A 647 9.80 -8.88 -32.51
N ILE A 648 9.03 -9.66 -31.78
CA ILE A 648 7.88 -9.18 -30.99
C ILE A 648 8.29 -8.20 -29.87
N LEU A 649 9.55 -8.26 -29.43
CA LEU A 649 10.10 -7.30 -28.46
C LEU A 649 10.38 -5.91 -29.05
N PHE A 650 10.56 -5.82 -30.36
CA PHE A 650 10.94 -4.58 -31.03
C PHE A 650 9.84 -4.01 -31.92
N PHE A 651 9.04 -4.87 -32.55
CA PHE A 651 7.99 -4.45 -33.48
C PHE A 651 6.64 -5.09 -33.14
N PRO A 652 5.53 -4.36 -33.28
CA PRO A 652 4.21 -4.93 -33.15
C PRO A 652 3.94 -5.87 -34.32
N VAL A 653 3.88 -7.16 -34.04
CA VAL A 653 3.49 -8.17 -35.01
C VAL A 653 1.97 -8.28 -34.99
N ALA A 654 1.32 -8.24 -36.17
CA ALA A 654 -0.12 -8.48 -36.24
C ALA A 654 -0.44 -9.84 -35.61
N PRO A 655 -1.52 -9.96 -34.82
CA PRO A 655 -1.91 -11.26 -34.29
C PRO A 655 -2.12 -12.20 -35.47
N VAL A 656 -1.44 -13.35 -35.46
CA VAL A 656 -1.76 -14.45 -36.36
C VAL A 656 -3.19 -14.85 -36.01
N GLN A 657 -4.14 -14.58 -36.91
CA GLN A 657 -5.48 -15.13 -36.83
C GLN A 657 -5.32 -16.65 -36.94
N THR A 658 -5.38 -17.34 -35.82
CA THR A 658 -5.66 -18.76 -35.82
C THR A 658 -7.15 -18.91 -36.13
N ASP A 659 -7.46 -19.02 -37.42
CA ASP A 659 -8.72 -19.58 -37.86
C ASP A 659 -8.81 -21.02 -37.33
N LYS A 660 -9.55 -21.20 -36.24
CA LYS A 660 -10.24 -22.43 -35.84
C LYS A 660 -11.07 -22.14 -34.60
N ASP A 661 -12.27 -21.64 -34.81
CA ASP A 661 -13.46 -22.25 -34.27
C ASP A 661 -14.68 -21.65 -34.99
N GLY A 662 -15.28 -22.50 -35.84
CA GLY A 662 -16.55 -22.22 -36.44
C GLY A 662 -17.65 -22.36 -35.37
N GLY A 663 -18.29 -21.27 -35.09
CA GLY A 663 -19.48 -21.18 -34.24
C GLY A 663 -20.29 -19.99 -34.71
N LYS A 664 -21.27 -20.25 -35.58
CA LYS A 664 -22.32 -19.30 -35.95
C LYS A 664 -23.04 -18.86 -34.68
N ASP A 665 -23.10 -17.56 -34.46
CA ASP A 665 -24.28 -16.96 -33.83
C ASP A 665 -24.52 -15.57 -34.43
N THR A 666 -25.53 -15.55 -35.26
CA THR A 666 -26.22 -14.36 -35.75
C THR A 666 -27.06 -13.78 -34.62
N ALA A 667 -26.71 -12.62 -34.14
CA ALA A 667 -27.63 -11.77 -33.40
C ALA A 667 -27.57 -10.34 -33.93
N LYS A 668 -28.71 -9.93 -34.43
CA LYS A 668 -29.02 -8.66 -35.07
C LYS A 668 -28.66 -7.45 -34.18
N GLU A 669 -27.99 -6.50 -34.79
CA GLU A 669 -27.97 -5.11 -34.36
C GLU A 669 -29.39 -4.55 -34.45
N GLY A 670 -29.87 -4.00 -33.34
CA GLY A 670 -31.03 -3.11 -33.27
C GLY A 670 -30.55 -1.72 -32.88
N GLU A 671 -30.61 -0.82 -33.83
CA GLU A 671 -30.56 0.63 -33.60
C GLU A 671 -31.65 1.02 -32.58
N ASP A 672 -31.26 1.81 -31.59
CA ASP A 672 -32.16 2.84 -31.09
C ASP A 672 -31.39 4.06 -30.58
N LYS A 673 -31.65 5.15 -31.26
CA LYS A 673 -31.34 6.53 -30.87
C LYS A 673 -32.31 6.92 -29.74
N HIS A 674 -31.76 7.38 -28.61
CA HIS A 674 -32.29 8.61 -27.95
C HIS A 674 -31.26 9.08 -26.91
#